data_29462f52f83a095341017142f056b6fd
#
_entry.id   29462f52f83a095341017142f056b6fd
#
_cell.length_a   1.000
_cell.length_b   1.000
_cell.length_c   1.000
_cell.angle_alpha   90.00
_cell.angle_beta   90.00
_cell.angle_gamma   90.00
#
_symmetry.space_group_name_H-M   'P 1'
#
loop_
_entity.id
_entity.type
_entity.pdbx_description
1 polymer ?
#
loop_
_entity_poly.entity_id
_entity_poly.type
_entity_poly.pdbx_seq_one_letter_code
_entity_poly.pdbx_strand_id
1 'polypeptide(L)'
;MHHLTSKQMAKKLNISTITPGDIKRRHPRYLTCETDRQYAALANDIYSLMHEELTFMEDREMRNASISLALYFEDVHSETHQFETFTRLYKRMFGLYLPFYHTVDATDASARLDSMRFVLWHSIVAEREGRILNPTNDALAAMAQRLLLLWDEKKKRIDPNEELDDLLYAEETQQEANMVKTVLIWLSQRSFLGRWFTNPDVKGDAVHLKQLVPSIDKDTLEYANECFTVQEHQAWPLSLTPQSIYAEMIRIDMDDPDDPMAAAIEHIEWKPFGIYLVVKCDDRQIQLRDFLGDSFSVASTDFMGNVRQLARQNTHIAGSFIAMNGSWELNGPCLWVKPSQKQYDNYLERELQHHHMMNDFRGQYDDFIRSHGGERLFFFANAKEFTKWQHSELGLDTSEFRYPLPSEDQPQAVFFEDNGQMTLTPQARSIMHPANHAYDRAYAEENALMFVTTESCSPGMLLYMLEHQLLPDAMVNDMRGRDHGRSLTQENIEFLARCMRRDIKSTQVFRRRNEFERVSVDAPAIERYDTKLSYERFVELLAAEKSIRSKANKEWRVVRVNKTNTVIRDVANRQEFTIATHDLYEAHLNLAENEIQVSALAPYVGRKNASAASALLYNVVGQGQAYNAMRKYAREFFKNLKRK
;
A
#
# COMPACT_ATOMS: atom_id res chain seq x y z
N MET A 1 -44.08 17.56 5.00
CA MET A 1 -42.81 18.13 5.47
C MET A 1 -42.05 18.60 4.24
N HIS A 2 -41.76 19.90 4.12
CA HIS A 2 -40.97 20.41 3.00
C HIS A 2 -39.54 20.00 3.22
N HIS A 3 -39.00 19.11 2.36
CA HIS A 3 -37.58 18.82 2.32
C HIS A 3 -36.81 20.10 1.94
N LEU A 4 -36.05 20.64 2.86
CA LEU A 4 -35.13 21.74 2.58
C LEU A 4 -34.10 21.23 1.58
N THR A 5 -33.74 22.03 0.59
CA THR A 5 -32.61 21.71 -0.30
C THR A 5 -31.31 21.74 0.50
N SER A 6 -30.28 20.98 0.08
CA SER A 6 -28.95 20.95 0.71
C SER A 6 -28.37 22.37 0.92
N LYS A 7 -28.63 23.29 0.00
CA LYS A 7 -28.27 24.72 0.13
C LYS A 7 -29.01 25.45 1.25
N GLN A 8 -30.27 25.12 1.47
CA GLN A 8 -31.11 25.74 2.54
C GLN A 8 -30.72 25.18 3.92
N MET A 9 -30.33 23.89 3.99
CA MET A 9 -29.79 23.27 5.19
C MET A 9 -28.42 23.87 5.55
N ALA A 10 -27.49 23.95 4.60
CA ALA A 10 -26.18 24.55 4.81
C ALA A 10 -26.27 26.00 5.31
N LYS A 11 -27.18 26.79 4.76
CA LYS A 11 -27.42 28.17 5.20
C LYS A 11 -28.01 28.25 6.61
N LYS A 12 -28.80 27.27 7.03
CA LYS A 12 -29.44 27.21 8.36
C LYS A 12 -28.42 26.77 9.43
N LEU A 13 -27.38 26.00 9.04
CA LEU A 13 -26.35 25.45 9.94
C LEU A 13 -25.05 26.27 9.95
N ASN A 14 -24.95 27.35 9.18
CA ASN A 14 -23.77 28.20 9.04
C ASN A 14 -22.53 27.46 8.50
N ILE A 15 -22.73 26.41 7.68
CA ILE A 15 -21.69 25.51 7.18
C ILE A 15 -21.17 26.01 5.84
N SER A 16 -19.86 25.92 5.64
CA SER A 16 -19.24 26.22 4.35
C SER A 16 -19.60 25.14 3.32
N THR A 17 -20.33 25.51 2.29
CA THR A 17 -20.72 24.64 1.17
C THR A 17 -19.47 24.08 0.48
N ILE A 18 -19.44 22.79 0.16
CA ILE A 18 -18.40 22.18 -0.68
C ILE A 18 -18.56 22.74 -2.10
N THR A 19 -17.49 23.26 -2.65
CA THR A 19 -17.46 23.95 -3.94
C THR A 19 -16.77 23.09 -5.01
N PRO A 20 -16.96 23.36 -6.32
CA PRO A 20 -16.19 22.73 -7.38
C PRO A 20 -14.68 22.89 -7.20
N GLY A 21 -14.23 24.03 -6.65
CA GLY A 21 -12.83 24.25 -6.33
C GLY A 21 -12.27 23.32 -5.24
N ASP A 22 -13.13 22.75 -4.40
CA ASP A 22 -12.73 21.74 -3.40
C ASP A 22 -12.48 20.39 -4.06
N ILE A 23 -13.28 19.99 -5.05
CA ILE A 23 -13.09 18.80 -5.87
C ILE A 23 -11.82 18.95 -6.72
N LYS A 24 -11.73 20.03 -7.50
CA LYS A 24 -10.56 20.36 -8.30
C LYS A 24 -9.22 20.24 -7.53
N ARG A 25 -9.18 20.70 -6.28
CA ARG A 25 -7.96 20.61 -5.43
C ARG A 25 -7.54 19.17 -5.13
N ARG A 26 -8.42 18.24 -5.35
CA ARG A 26 -8.18 16.80 -5.14
C ARG A 26 -7.78 16.06 -6.41
N HIS A 27 -7.84 16.70 -7.57
CA HIS A 27 -7.38 16.15 -8.84
C HIS A 27 -5.88 16.37 -9.08
N PRO A 28 -5.23 15.57 -9.95
CA PRO A 28 -3.84 15.80 -10.37
C PRO A 28 -3.70 17.20 -10.97
N ARG A 29 -2.61 17.89 -10.66
CA ARG A 29 -2.33 19.27 -11.14
C ARG A 29 -3.47 20.27 -10.92
N TYR A 30 -4.39 20.01 -10.00
CA TYR A 30 -5.62 20.80 -9.87
C TYR A 30 -6.41 20.89 -11.20
N LEU A 31 -6.50 19.75 -11.89
CA LEU A 31 -7.26 19.61 -13.11
C LEU A 31 -8.69 20.12 -12.89
N THR A 32 -9.18 20.95 -13.81
CA THR A 32 -10.56 21.43 -13.78
C THR A 32 -11.38 20.57 -14.72
N CYS A 33 -12.34 19.85 -14.18
CA CYS A 33 -13.22 18.97 -14.93
C CYS A 33 -14.61 19.54 -15.07
N GLU A 34 -15.30 19.24 -16.16
CA GLU A 34 -16.70 19.65 -16.37
C GLU A 34 -17.61 19.08 -15.30
N THR A 35 -17.26 17.91 -14.78
CA THR A 35 -17.98 17.17 -13.73
C THR A 35 -17.75 17.70 -12.30
N ASP A 36 -16.78 18.58 -12.05
CA ASP A 36 -16.48 19.13 -10.71
C ASP A 36 -17.71 19.65 -9.96
N ARG A 37 -18.67 20.27 -10.70
CA ARG A 37 -19.91 20.79 -10.10
C ARG A 37 -20.84 19.67 -9.65
N GLN A 38 -20.88 18.58 -10.40
CA GLN A 38 -21.75 17.44 -10.12
C GLN A 38 -21.24 16.69 -8.89
N TYR A 39 -19.94 16.42 -8.81
CA TYR A 39 -19.32 15.78 -7.65
C TYR A 39 -19.30 16.68 -6.41
N ALA A 40 -19.17 17.99 -6.54
CA ALA A 40 -19.35 18.91 -5.43
C ALA A 40 -20.80 18.90 -4.89
N ALA A 41 -21.80 18.78 -5.76
CA ALA A 41 -23.18 18.63 -5.35
C ALA A 41 -23.40 17.29 -4.62
N LEU A 42 -22.86 16.19 -5.14
CA LEU A 42 -22.89 14.89 -4.48
C LEU A 42 -22.20 14.94 -3.10
N ALA A 43 -21.04 15.56 -2.98
CA ALA A 43 -20.33 15.72 -1.71
C ALA A 43 -21.15 16.51 -0.68
N ASN A 44 -21.92 17.53 -1.10
CA ASN A 44 -22.82 18.24 -0.20
C ASN A 44 -24.04 17.39 0.24
N ASP A 45 -24.55 16.55 -0.64
CA ASP A 45 -25.63 15.60 -0.29
C ASP A 45 -25.12 14.54 0.70
N ILE A 46 -23.91 14.00 0.48
CA ILE A 46 -23.20 13.08 1.40
C ILE A 46 -22.97 13.77 2.75
N TYR A 47 -22.47 15.01 2.75
CA TYR A 47 -22.23 15.79 3.97
C TYR A 47 -23.55 15.93 4.80
N SER A 48 -24.64 16.28 4.13
CA SER A 48 -25.94 16.42 4.79
C SER A 48 -26.40 15.11 5.42
N LEU A 49 -26.21 14.00 4.72
CA LEU A 49 -26.53 12.66 5.21
C LEU A 49 -25.67 12.26 6.42
N MET A 50 -24.36 12.50 6.36
CA MET A 50 -23.43 12.20 7.46
C MET A 50 -23.73 13.06 8.70
N HIS A 51 -24.07 14.34 8.49
CA HIS A 51 -24.36 15.26 9.59
C HIS A 51 -25.61 14.85 10.39
N GLU A 52 -26.57 14.20 9.76
CA GLU A 52 -27.76 13.67 10.45
C GLU A 52 -27.44 12.49 11.36
N GLU A 53 -26.44 11.68 11.02
CA GLU A 53 -26.21 10.37 11.64
C GLU A 53 -24.91 10.31 12.48
N LEU A 54 -23.86 11.03 12.05
CA LEU A 54 -22.52 10.92 12.66
C LEU A 54 -22.23 12.14 13.54
N THR A 55 -22.96 12.26 14.64
CA THR A 55 -22.86 13.42 15.56
C THR A 55 -21.55 13.53 16.33
N PHE A 56 -20.66 12.54 16.22
CA PHE A 56 -19.37 12.50 16.90
C PHE A 56 -18.22 13.12 16.08
N MET A 57 -18.46 13.49 14.82
CA MET A 57 -17.47 14.12 13.94
C MET A 57 -17.57 15.65 13.98
N GLU A 58 -16.41 16.30 13.85
CA GLU A 58 -16.35 17.75 13.64
C GLU A 58 -16.75 18.12 12.21
N ASP A 59 -17.31 19.31 12.00
CA ASP A 59 -17.76 19.78 10.69
C ASP A 59 -16.66 19.71 9.61
N ARG A 60 -15.42 20.03 9.97
CA ARG A 60 -14.28 19.96 9.08
C ARG A 60 -13.95 18.52 8.67
N GLU A 61 -13.93 17.61 9.64
CA GLU A 61 -13.68 16.17 9.40
C GLU A 61 -14.74 15.62 8.47
N MET A 62 -16.01 15.90 8.78
CA MET A 62 -17.16 15.44 8.01
C MET A 62 -17.15 15.98 6.58
N ARG A 63 -16.82 17.27 6.41
CA ARG A 63 -16.68 17.88 5.09
C ARG A 63 -15.61 17.20 4.23
N ASN A 64 -14.47 16.94 4.80
CA ASN A 64 -13.36 16.29 4.10
C ASN A 64 -13.66 14.82 3.77
N ALA A 65 -14.27 14.09 4.70
CA ALA A 65 -14.74 12.72 4.47
C ALA A 65 -15.78 12.67 3.34
N SER A 66 -16.71 13.64 3.30
CA SER A 66 -17.71 13.74 2.24
C SER A 66 -17.10 13.98 0.86
N ILE A 67 -16.05 14.79 0.77
CA ILE A 67 -15.28 14.96 -0.47
C ILE A 67 -14.63 13.64 -0.87
N SER A 68 -13.96 12.93 0.06
CA SER A 68 -13.31 11.65 -0.24
C SER A 68 -14.30 10.58 -0.72
N LEU A 69 -15.50 10.54 -0.14
CA LEU A 69 -16.58 9.64 -0.57
C LEU A 69 -17.11 9.99 -1.96
N ALA A 70 -17.25 11.29 -2.29
CA ALA A 70 -17.64 11.71 -3.62
C ALA A 70 -16.60 11.32 -4.68
N LEU A 71 -15.30 11.45 -4.36
CA LEU A 71 -14.19 11.03 -5.23
C LEU A 71 -14.12 9.50 -5.39
N TYR A 72 -14.53 8.72 -4.40
CA TYR A 72 -14.70 7.28 -4.57
C TYR A 72 -15.79 6.96 -5.59
N PHE A 73 -16.91 7.65 -5.54
CA PHE A 73 -17.97 7.46 -6.54
C PHE A 73 -17.54 7.94 -7.92
N GLU A 74 -16.72 9.00 -8.01
CA GLU A 74 -16.08 9.44 -9.25
C GLU A 74 -15.18 8.35 -9.82
N ASP A 75 -14.28 7.77 -9.01
CA ASP A 75 -13.41 6.67 -9.41
C ASP A 75 -14.19 5.49 -9.98
N VAL A 76 -15.21 5.02 -9.27
CA VAL A 76 -16.02 3.87 -9.71
C VAL A 76 -16.86 4.18 -10.96
N HIS A 77 -17.28 5.44 -11.16
CA HIS A 77 -18.12 5.84 -12.27
C HIS A 77 -17.32 6.14 -13.54
N SER A 78 -16.12 6.68 -13.36
CA SER A 78 -15.21 7.07 -14.44
C SER A 78 -14.17 5.99 -14.77
N GLU A 79 -14.27 4.83 -14.11
CA GLU A 79 -13.37 3.67 -14.30
C GLU A 79 -11.87 4.03 -14.16
N THR A 80 -11.56 4.99 -13.25
CA THR A 80 -10.14 5.39 -12.98
C THR A 80 -9.36 4.38 -12.15
N HIS A 81 -9.96 3.25 -11.83
CA HIS A 81 -9.38 2.02 -11.26
C HIS A 81 -8.62 2.15 -9.93
N GLN A 82 -8.74 3.27 -9.18
CA GLN A 82 -8.01 3.41 -7.91
C GLN A 82 -8.48 2.37 -6.87
N PHE A 83 -9.80 2.27 -6.66
CA PHE A 83 -10.34 1.31 -5.68
C PHE A 83 -10.18 -0.14 -6.14
N GLU A 84 -10.33 -0.40 -7.42
CA GLU A 84 -10.06 -1.72 -8.00
C GLU A 84 -8.60 -2.11 -7.79
N THR A 85 -7.66 -1.22 -8.06
CA THR A 85 -6.23 -1.42 -7.80
C THR A 85 -5.98 -1.73 -6.33
N PHE A 86 -6.58 -0.97 -5.41
CA PHE A 86 -6.47 -1.23 -3.99
C PHE A 86 -6.91 -2.65 -3.63
N THR A 87 -8.09 -3.06 -4.06
CA THR A 87 -8.64 -4.39 -3.73
C THR A 87 -7.88 -5.52 -4.40
N ARG A 88 -7.40 -5.32 -5.64
CA ARG A 88 -6.58 -6.29 -6.37
C ARG A 88 -5.21 -6.49 -5.71
N LEU A 89 -4.54 -5.40 -5.37
CA LEU A 89 -3.28 -5.43 -4.65
C LEU A 89 -3.46 -6.02 -3.24
N TYR A 90 -4.49 -5.62 -2.50
CA TYR A 90 -4.79 -6.18 -1.19
C TYR A 90 -5.04 -7.68 -1.26
N LYS A 91 -5.80 -8.15 -2.25
CA LYS A 91 -6.05 -9.58 -2.49
C LYS A 91 -4.76 -10.35 -2.82
N ARG A 92 -3.90 -9.78 -3.66
CA ARG A 92 -2.57 -10.35 -3.98
C ARG A 92 -1.71 -10.43 -2.72
N MET A 93 -1.82 -9.44 -1.87
CA MET A 93 -1.07 -9.33 -0.64
C MET A 93 -1.58 -10.25 0.49
N PHE A 94 -2.83 -10.38 0.70
CA PHE A 94 -3.42 -11.00 1.89
C PHE A 94 -4.38 -12.13 1.58
N GLY A 95 -4.66 -12.41 0.32
CA GLY A 95 -5.63 -13.42 -0.09
C GLY A 95 -7.11 -13.03 0.13
N LEU A 96 -7.37 -11.81 0.61
CA LEU A 96 -8.71 -11.28 0.91
C LEU A 96 -9.01 -10.10 -0.01
N TYR A 97 -10.27 -9.94 -0.39
CA TYR A 97 -10.71 -8.79 -1.20
C TYR A 97 -10.58 -7.46 -0.46
N LEU A 98 -10.95 -7.44 0.82
CA LEU A 98 -10.92 -6.25 1.68
C LEU A 98 -10.44 -6.61 3.08
N PRO A 99 -9.82 -5.68 3.81
CA PRO A 99 -9.59 -5.84 5.24
C PRO A 99 -10.92 -5.81 6.01
N PHE A 100 -10.97 -6.47 7.18
CA PHE A 100 -12.06 -6.47 8.16
C PHE A 100 -13.33 -7.22 7.77
N TYR A 101 -13.55 -7.53 6.50
CA TYR A 101 -14.79 -8.10 6.00
C TYR A 101 -14.57 -9.49 5.41
N HIS A 102 -15.63 -10.30 5.39
CA HIS A 102 -15.57 -11.68 4.86
C HIS A 102 -15.78 -11.78 3.34
N THR A 103 -15.77 -10.66 2.66
CA THR A 103 -15.86 -10.60 1.20
C THR A 103 -14.67 -11.31 0.56
N VAL A 104 -14.93 -12.27 -0.31
CA VAL A 104 -13.90 -13.10 -0.94
C VAL A 104 -13.39 -12.44 -2.23
N ASP A 105 -14.29 -11.87 -3.02
CA ASP A 105 -13.96 -11.19 -4.27
C ASP A 105 -15.05 -10.18 -4.69
N ALA A 106 -14.77 -9.42 -5.75
CA ALA A 106 -15.64 -8.37 -6.26
C ALA A 106 -17.02 -8.87 -6.75
N THR A 107 -17.17 -10.15 -7.00
CA THR A 107 -18.42 -10.78 -7.46
C THR A 107 -19.32 -11.26 -6.31
N ASP A 108 -18.82 -11.22 -5.08
CA ASP A 108 -19.61 -11.51 -3.89
C ASP A 108 -20.75 -10.51 -3.77
N ALA A 109 -21.94 -10.97 -3.44
CA ALA A 109 -23.13 -10.11 -3.32
C ALA A 109 -22.97 -9.03 -2.22
N SER A 110 -22.09 -9.26 -1.24
CA SER A 110 -21.76 -8.30 -0.17
C SER A 110 -20.69 -7.29 -0.59
N ALA A 111 -19.94 -7.54 -1.67
CA ALA A 111 -18.76 -6.76 -2.05
C ALA A 111 -19.00 -5.26 -2.14
N ARG A 112 -20.11 -4.87 -2.75
CA ARG A 112 -20.47 -3.46 -2.92
C ARG A 112 -20.69 -2.75 -1.57
N LEU A 113 -21.38 -3.41 -0.65
CA LEU A 113 -21.63 -2.85 0.68
C LEU A 113 -20.34 -2.80 1.51
N ASP A 114 -19.56 -3.85 1.49
CA ASP A 114 -18.30 -3.91 2.23
C ASP A 114 -17.26 -2.93 1.67
N SER A 115 -17.22 -2.74 0.35
CA SER A 115 -16.41 -1.69 -0.28
C SER A 115 -16.80 -0.29 0.23
N MET A 116 -18.09 0.01 0.25
CA MET A 116 -18.58 1.29 0.77
C MET A 116 -18.29 1.46 2.27
N ARG A 117 -18.45 0.39 3.06
CA ARG A 117 -18.09 0.40 4.51
C ARG A 117 -16.61 0.70 4.71
N PHE A 118 -15.74 0.05 3.92
CA PHE A 118 -14.30 0.28 3.99
C PHE A 118 -13.94 1.72 3.65
N VAL A 119 -14.45 2.25 2.53
CA VAL A 119 -14.16 3.62 2.10
C VAL A 119 -14.69 4.64 3.10
N LEU A 120 -15.91 4.42 3.63
CA LEU A 120 -16.47 5.27 4.70
C LEU A 120 -15.59 5.24 5.95
N TRP A 121 -15.22 4.05 6.43
CA TRP A 121 -14.32 3.88 7.57
C TRP A 121 -13.00 4.59 7.33
N HIS A 122 -12.37 4.35 6.17
CA HIS A 122 -11.11 4.98 5.77
C HIS A 122 -11.22 6.51 5.76
N SER A 123 -12.25 7.05 5.12
CA SER A 123 -12.46 8.50 5.02
C SER A 123 -12.64 9.17 6.38
N ILE A 124 -13.31 8.50 7.33
CA ILE A 124 -13.49 9.02 8.69
C ILE A 124 -12.17 8.95 9.46
N VAL A 125 -11.48 7.82 9.44
CA VAL A 125 -10.27 7.62 10.24
C VAL A 125 -9.11 8.48 9.71
N ALA A 126 -9.02 8.70 8.40
CA ALA A 126 -8.01 9.58 7.79
C ALA A 126 -8.09 11.04 8.25
N GLU A 127 -9.25 11.50 8.71
CA GLU A 127 -9.45 12.86 9.22
C GLU A 127 -9.24 12.97 10.75
N ARG A 128 -9.11 11.83 11.45
CA ARG A 128 -9.04 11.78 12.91
C ARG A 128 -7.68 11.30 13.37
N GLU A 129 -6.78 12.19 13.66
CA GLU A 129 -5.45 11.87 14.18
C GLU A 129 -5.55 10.98 15.45
N GLY A 130 -4.96 9.78 15.38
CA GLY A 130 -4.81 8.88 16.52
C GLY A 130 -6.09 8.25 17.07
N ARG A 131 -7.24 8.41 16.41
CA ARG A 131 -8.51 7.79 16.83
C ARG A 131 -8.99 6.76 15.80
N ILE A 132 -9.05 5.51 16.20
CA ILE A 132 -9.57 4.42 15.38
C ILE A 132 -11.05 4.22 15.68
N LEU A 133 -11.82 4.04 14.62
CA LEU A 133 -13.20 3.60 14.67
C LEU A 133 -13.22 2.10 14.40
N ASN A 134 -14.07 1.35 15.12
CA ASN A 134 -14.25 -0.07 14.84
C ASN A 134 -14.84 -0.25 13.42
N PRO A 135 -14.11 -0.91 12.49
CA PRO A 135 -14.58 -1.08 11.10
C PRO A 135 -15.84 -1.94 10.98
N THR A 136 -16.14 -2.75 12.02
CA THR A 136 -17.32 -3.61 12.04
C THR A 136 -18.54 -3.00 12.77
N ASN A 137 -18.44 -1.71 13.14
CA ASN A 137 -19.55 -1.00 13.79
C ASN A 137 -20.80 -1.00 12.89
N ASP A 138 -21.96 -1.34 13.47
CA ASP A 138 -23.23 -1.44 12.75
C ASP A 138 -23.69 -0.09 12.18
N ALA A 139 -23.34 1.03 12.83
CA ALA A 139 -23.61 2.36 12.31
C ALA A 139 -22.89 2.64 10.99
N LEU A 140 -21.66 2.10 10.80
CA LEU A 140 -20.96 2.20 9.50
C LEU A 140 -21.66 1.40 8.42
N ALA A 141 -22.18 0.22 8.74
CA ALA A 141 -22.93 -0.59 7.79
C ALA A 141 -24.24 0.11 7.35
N ALA A 142 -24.98 0.66 8.32
CA ALA A 142 -26.21 1.41 8.05
C ALA A 142 -25.93 2.66 7.20
N MET A 143 -24.88 3.42 7.55
CA MET A 143 -24.48 4.61 6.78
C MET A 143 -24.02 4.24 5.37
N ALA A 144 -23.20 3.19 5.20
CA ALA A 144 -22.75 2.71 3.90
C ALA A 144 -23.94 2.34 2.99
N GLN A 145 -24.95 1.68 3.55
CA GLN A 145 -26.17 1.37 2.81
C GLN A 145 -26.91 2.64 2.35
N ARG A 146 -27.05 3.65 3.22
CA ARG A 146 -27.68 4.93 2.86
C ARG A 146 -26.89 5.67 1.78
N LEU A 147 -25.55 5.64 1.84
CA LEU A 147 -24.67 6.22 0.82
C LEU A 147 -24.83 5.53 -0.54
N LEU A 148 -24.96 4.21 -0.56
CA LEU A 148 -25.22 3.47 -1.79
C LEU A 148 -26.60 3.79 -2.37
N LEU A 149 -27.63 3.95 -1.54
CA LEU A 149 -28.97 4.36 -2.00
C LEU A 149 -28.94 5.79 -2.56
N LEU A 150 -28.23 6.71 -1.91
CA LEU A 150 -28.02 8.07 -2.41
C LEU A 150 -27.32 8.04 -3.78
N TRP A 151 -26.25 7.25 -3.92
CA TRP A 151 -25.55 7.10 -5.19
C TRP A 151 -26.45 6.52 -6.29
N ASP A 152 -27.21 5.48 -6.01
CA ASP A 152 -28.13 4.85 -6.99
C ASP A 152 -29.22 5.81 -7.48
N GLU A 153 -29.62 6.78 -6.64
CA GLU A 153 -30.52 7.86 -7.02
C GLU A 153 -29.83 8.90 -7.92
N LYS A 154 -28.59 9.27 -7.60
CA LYS A 154 -27.87 10.40 -8.22
C LYS A 154 -27.09 10.03 -9.48
N LYS A 155 -26.53 8.83 -9.56
CA LYS A 155 -25.60 8.40 -10.63
C LYS A 155 -26.10 8.62 -12.06
N LYS A 156 -27.43 8.61 -12.27
CA LYS A 156 -28.03 8.86 -13.61
C LYS A 156 -27.94 10.32 -14.07
N ARG A 157 -27.54 11.23 -13.18
CA ARG A 157 -27.44 12.67 -13.41
C ARG A 157 -26.02 13.20 -13.25
N ILE A 158 -25.11 12.31 -13.04
CA ILE A 158 -23.69 12.60 -12.88
C ILE A 158 -22.98 11.90 -14.03
N ASP A 159 -22.17 12.63 -14.74
CA ASP A 159 -21.40 12.11 -15.85
C ASP A 159 -20.05 11.52 -15.36
N PRO A 160 -19.47 10.53 -16.03
CA PRO A 160 -18.09 10.11 -15.77
C PRO A 160 -17.11 11.25 -16.06
N ASN A 161 -16.00 11.26 -15.35
CA ASN A 161 -14.95 12.27 -15.51
C ASN A 161 -13.94 11.82 -16.55
N GLU A 162 -14.25 12.07 -17.82
CA GLU A 162 -13.42 11.70 -18.96
C GLU A 162 -12.07 12.44 -18.93
N GLU A 163 -12.01 13.70 -18.46
CA GLU A 163 -10.76 14.46 -18.41
C GLU A 163 -9.77 13.88 -17.40
N LEU A 164 -10.27 13.29 -16.30
CA LEU A 164 -9.42 12.61 -15.33
C LEU A 164 -8.90 11.29 -15.87
N ASP A 165 -9.76 10.52 -16.52
CA ASP A 165 -9.43 9.26 -17.16
C ASP A 165 -8.38 9.47 -18.26
N ASP A 166 -8.62 10.40 -19.18
CA ASP A 166 -7.68 10.80 -20.22
C ASP A 166 -6.31 11.21 -19.64
N LEU A 167 -6.31 12.01 -18.55
CA LEU A 167 -5.04 12.41 -17.92
C LEU A 167 -4.27 11.20 -17.36
N LEU A 168 -4.95 10.24 -16.77
CA LEU A 168 -4.28 9.10 -16.13
C LEU A 168 -3.75 8.10 -17.16
N TYR A 169 -4.46 7.89 -18.25
CA TYR A 169 -4.18 6.80 -19.19
C TYR A 169 -3.70 7.25 -20.56
N ALA A 170 -3.60 8.57 -20.82
CA ALA A 170 -3.01 9.05 -22.06
C ALA A 170 -1.56 8.60 -22.22
N GLU A 171 -1.21 8.13 -23.41
CA GLU A 171 0.15 7.70 -23.74
C GLU A 171 1.19 8.78 -23.45
N GLU A 172 0.87 10.05 -23.74
CA GLU A 172 1.73 11.20 -23.46
C GLU A 172 2.04 11.34 -21.96
N THR A 173 1.05 11.10 -21.07
CA THR A 173 1.26 11.14 -19.62
C THR A 173 2.19 10.03 -19.16
N GLN A 174 2.04 8.86 -19.70
CA GLN A 174 2.82 7.68 -19.32
C GLN A 174 4.26 7.72 -19.82
N GLN A 175 4.53 8.36 -20.95
CA GLN A 175 5.87 8.44 -21.55
C GLN A 175 6.76 9.51 -20.92
N GLU A 176 6.20 10.56 -20.30
CA GLU A 176 6.96 11.65 -19.71
C GLU A 176 7.15 11.49 -18.20
N ALA A 177 8.38 11.31 -17.73
CA ALA A 177 8.70 11.10 -16.32
C ALA A 177 8.10 12.19 -15.40
N ASN A 178 8.08 13.45 -15.84
CA ASN A 178 7.49 14.57 -15.08
C ASN A 178 5.94 14.52 -15.02
N MET A 179 5.29 13.96 -16.04
CA MET A 179 3.84 13.74 -16.04
C MET A 179 3.50 12.58 -15.11
N VAL A 180 4.21 11.46 -15.23
CA VAL A 180 4.11 10.32 -14.31
C VAL A 180 4.28 10.78 -12.88
N LYS A 181 5.34 11.54 -12.56
CA LYS A 181 5.55 12.11 -11.22
C LYS A 181 4.33 12.88 -10.69
N THR A 182 3.67 13.63 -11.55
CA THR A 182 2.46 14.38 -11.15
C THR A 182 1.35 13.47 -10.68
N VAL A 183 1.14 12.34 -11.37
CA VAL A 183 0.20 11.30 -10.96
C VAL A 183 0.65 10.65 -9.65
N LEU A 184 1.95 10.35 -9.50
CA LEU A 184 2.49 9.76 -8.28
C LEU A 184 2.29 10.66 -7.05
N ILE A 185 2.52 11.98 -7.19
CA ILE A 185 2.23 12.96 -6.12
C ILE A 185 0.74 12.97 -5.77
N TRP A 186 -0.12 12.96 -6.79
CA TRP A 186 -1.56 12.93 -6.59
C TRP A 186 -2.01 11.66 -5.85
N LEU A 187 -1.56 10.48 -6.27
CA LEU A 187 -1.86 9.21 -5.61
C LEU A 187 -1.45 9.22 -4.13
N SER A 188 -0.28 9.77 -3.83
CA SER A 188 0.24 9.81 -2.47
C SER A 188 -0.50 10.77 -1.54
N GLN A 189 -0.91 11.95 -2.05
CA GLN A 189 -1.30 13.07 -1.20
C GLN A 189 -2.75 13.50 -1.35
N ARG A 190 -3.37 13.33 -2.53
CA ARG A 190 -4.64 13.97 -2.87
C ARG A 190 -5.75 13.01 -3.26
N SER A 191 -5.44 11.80 -3.73
CA SER A 191 -6.44 10.78 -4.02
C SER A 191 -7.23 10.44 -2.76
N PHE A 192 -8.42 9.89 -2.91
CA PHE A 192 -9.28 9.60 -1.75
C PHE A 192 -8.68 8.52 -0.82
N LEU A 193 -7.77 7.67 -1.33
CA LEU A 193 -7.00 6.71 -0.56
C LEU A 193 -5.65 7.26 -0.04
N GLY A 194 -5.16 8.40 -0.58
CA GLY A 194 -3.80 8.89 -0.37
C GLY A 194 -3.57 9.68 0.93
N ARG A 195 -4.61 10.13 1.61
CA ARG A 195 -4.52 11.14 2.69
C ARG A 195 -3.90 10.66 4.01
N TRP A 196 -3.69 9.37 4.17
CA TRP A 196 -3.22 8.77 5.42
C TRP A 196 -1.75 9.07 5.75
N PHE A 197 -0.95 9.43 4.76
CA PHE A 197 0.50 9.38 4.82
C PHE A 197 1.19 10.73 4.59
N THR A 198 0.54 11.84 4.88
CA THR A 198 1.24 13.12 4.94
C THR A 198 2.12 13.14 6.19
N ASN A 199 3.40 12.77 6.02
CA ASN A 199 4.36 12.82 7.10
C ASN A 199 4.72 14.28 7.42
N PRO A 200 4.44 14.79 8.64
CA PRO A 200 4.85 16.13 9.05
C PRO A 200 6.37 16.26 9.24
N ASP A 201 7.11 15.15 9.39
CA ASP A 201 8.54 15.16 9.73
C ASP A 201 9.48 15.30 8.51
N VAL A 202 8.96 15.24 7.29
CA VAL A 202 9.73 15.58 6.06
C VAL A 202 10.32 17.00 6.11
N LYS A 203 9.84 17.85 7.00
CA LYS A 203 10.39 19.20 7.24
C LYS A 203 11.85 19.18 7.75
N GLY A 204 12.30 18.09 8.37
CA GLY A 204 13.65 17.98 8.91
C GLY A 204 14.73 18.00 7.83
N ASP A 205 14.54 17.28 6.74
CA ASP A 205 15.55 17.12 5.70
C ASP A 205 15.71 18.39 4.84
N ALA A 206 14.64 19.13 4.60
CA ALA A 206 14.71 20.41 3.91
C ALA A 206 15.52 21.49 4.68
N VAL A 207 15.59 21.41 6.01
CA VAL A 207 16.39 22.34 6.82
C VAL A 207 17.87 22.20 6.50
N HIS A 208 18.35 21.01 6.20
CA HIS A 208 19.74 20.77 5.84
C HIS A 208 20.09 21.35 4.47
N LEU A 209 19.18 21.26 3.51
CA LEU A 209 19.36 21.88 2.18
C LEU A 209 19.53 23.38 2.30
N LYS A 210 18.80 24.04 3.18
CA LYS A 210 18.91 25.48 3.42
C LYS A 210 20.24 25.90 4.05
N GLN A 211 20.87 25.01 4.82
CA GLN A 211 22.22 25.25 5.36
C GLN A 211 23.30 25.19 4.27
N LEU A 212 23.13 24.28 3.30
CA LEU A 212 24.06 24.09 2.19
C LEU A 212 23.84 25.10 1.07
N VAL A 213 22.60 25.47 0.81
CA VAL A 213 22.19 26.41 -0.23
C VAL A 213 21.32 27.49 0.40
N PRO A 214 21.92 28.51 1.05
CA PRO A 214 21.19 29.58 1.76
C PRO A 214 20.22 30.36 0.84
N SER A 215 20.49 30.38 -0.46
CA SER A 215 19.68 31.05 -1.49
C SER A 215 18.44 30.30 -1.90
N ILE A 216 18.23 29.07 -1.39
CA ILE A 216 17.04 28.26 -1.73
C ILE A 216 15.79 28.97 -1.22
N ASP A 217 14.83 29.21 -2.10
CA ASP A 217 13.55 29.81 -1.73
C ASP A 217 12.59 28.79 -1.11
N LYS A 218 11.47 29.30 -0.59
CA LYS A 218 10.47 28.48 0.09
C LYS A 218 9.79 27.49 -0.86
N ASP A 219 9.51 27.94 -2.08
CA ASP A 219 8.77 27.12 -3.06
C ASP A 219 9.63 25.95 -3.54
N THR A 220 10.94 26.19 -3.75
CA THR A 220 11.91 25.12 -4.05
C THR A 220 12.03 24.10 -2.92
N LEU A 221 12.00 24.56 -1.66
CA LEU A 221 12.01 23.66 -0.50
C LEU A 221 10.72 22.84 -0.39
N GLU A 222 9.57 23.46 -0.61
CA GLU A 222 8.28 22.75 -0.63
C GLU A 222 8.25 21.69 -1.74
N TYR A 223 8.75 22.05 -2.91
CA TYR A 223 8.88 21.11 -4.03
C TYR A 223 9.84 19.95 -3.73
N ALA A 224 11.01 20.24 -3.12
CA ALA A 224 11.95 19.21 -2.71
C ALA A 224 11.31 18.24 -1.71
N ASN A 225 10.49 18.74 -0.77
CA ASN A 225 9.72 17.91 0.16
C ASN A 225 8.68 17.06 -0.55
N GLU A 226 7.95 17.61 -1.53
CA GLU A 226 6.97 16.84 -2.32
C GLU A 226 7.67 15.69 -3.07
N CYS A 227 8.80 15.96 -3.72
CA CYS A 227 9.59 14.94 -4.41
C CYS A 227 10.10 13.86 -3.45
N PHE A 228 10.62 14.27 -2.30
CA PHE A 228 11.08 13.36 -1.27
C PHE A 228 9.94 12.46 -0.76
N THR A 229 8.76 13.03 -0.54
CA THR A 229 7.58 12.28 -0.11
C THR A 229 7.21 11.18 -1.11
N VAL A 230 7.30 11.44 -2.42
CA VAL A 230 6.99 10.43 -3.45
C VAL A 230 8.03 9.31 -3.50
N GLN A 231 9.31 9.64 -3.23
CA GLN A 231 10.42 8.68 -3.30
C GLN A 231 10.48 7.76 -2.08
N GLU A 232 10.26 8.31 -0.90
CA GLU A 232 10.53 7.64 0.38
C GLU A 232 9.27 7.12 1.07
N HIS A 233 8.09 7.63 0.69
CA HIS A 233 6.85 7.32 1.38
C HIS A 233 5.98 6.34 0.61
N GLN A 234 5.23 5.60 1.40
CA GLN A 234 4.21 4.70 0.92
C GLN A 234 2.93 5.48 0.66
N ALA A 235 2.25 5.12 -0.41
CA ALA A 235 0.94 5.64 -0.70
C ALA A 235 -0.14 4.62 -0.33
N TRP A 236 -1.29 5.11 0.03
CA TRP A 236 -2.47 4.34 0.38
C TRP A 236 -2.28 3.40 1.60
N PRO A 237 -3.37 2.79 2.07
CA PRO A 237 -3.29 1.81 3.17
C PRO A 237 -2.57 0.50 2.81
N LEU A 238 -1.93 0.40 1.67
CA LEU A 238 -1.19 -0.79 1.21
C LEU A 238 0.29 -0.76 1.58
N SER A 239 0.81 0.39 1.98
CA SER A 239 2.24 0.55 2.22
C SER A 239 3.11 0.21 1.01
N LEU A 240 2.64 0.57 -0.19
CA LEU A 240 3.33 0.42 -1.46
C LEU A 240 3.81 1.76 -1.99
N THR A 241 4.79 1.72 -2.90
CA THR A 241 5.22 2.93 -3.58
C THR A 241 4.11 3.44 -4.53
N PRO A 242 3.99 4.75 -4.73
CA PRO A 242 3.08 5.28 -5.74
C PRO A 242 3.31 4.70 -7.13
N GLN A 243 4.58 4.40 -7.48
CA GLN A 243 4.95 3.75 -8.74
C GLN A 243 4.29 2.39 -8.91
N SER A 244 4.39 1.53 -7.89
CA SER A 244 3.77 0.20 -7.92
C SER A 244 2.25 0.28 -8.03
N ILE A 245 1.64 1.29 -7.40
CA ILE A 245 0.19 1.52 -7.47
C ILE A 245 -0.20 1.97 -8.87
N TYR A 246 0.48 2.98 -9.44
CA TYR A 246 0.15 3.49 -10.75
C TYR A 246 0.41 2.47 -11.86
N ALA A 247 1.49 1.72 -11.77
CA ALA A 247 1.76 0.60 -12.68
C ALA A 247 0.63 -0.44 -12.66
N GLU A 248 0.08 -0.77 -11.50
CA GLU A 248 -1.06 -1.69 -11.42
C GLU A 248 -2.35 -1.08 -11.99
N MET A 249 -2.59 0.23 -11.79
CA MET A 249 -3.72 0.92 -12.43
C MET A 249 -3.64 0.80 -13.96
N ILE A 250 -2.47 1.02 -14.55
CA ILE A 250 -2.26 0.88 -16.01
C ILE A 250 -2.49 -0.56 -16.46
N ARG A 251 -1.96 -1.56 -15.72
CA ARG A 251 -2.20 -2.98 -16.05
C ARG A 251 -3.68 -3.36 -16.01
N ILE A 252 -4.46 -2.72 -15.18
CA ILE A 252 -5.91 -2.92 -15.12
C ILE A 252 -6.59 -2.30 -16.32
N ASP A 253 -6.30 -1.05 -16.62
CA ASP A 253 -6.87 -0.30 -17.72
C ASP A 253 -6.56 -0.98 -19.08
N MET A 254 -5.30 -1.36 -19.29
CA MET A 254 -4.85 -2.03 -20.50
C MET A 254 -5.25 -3.50 -20.59
N ASP A 255 -5.81 -4.09 -19.50
CA ASP A 255 -6.06 -5.55 -19.37
C ASP A 255 -4.82 -6.40 -19.70
N ASP A 256 -3.62 -5.85 -19.45
CA ASP A 256 -2.33 -6.49 -19.72
C ASP A 256 -1.44 -6.51 -18.47
N PRO A 257 -1.23 -7.68 -17.82
CA PRO A 257 -0.37 -7.81 -16.67
C PRO A 257 1.12 -7.56 -16.95
N ASP A 258 1.53 -7.68 -18.22
CA ASP A 258 2.92 -7.53 -18.67
C ASP A 258 3.14 -6.21 -19.44
N ASP A 259 2.24 -5.24 -19.27
CA ASP A 259 2.33 -3.95 -19.95
C ASP A 259 3.71 -3.31 -19.76
N PRO A 260 4.42 -2.96 -20.85
CA PRO A 260 5.79 -2.45 -20.78
C PRO A 260 5.88 -1.06 -20.17
N MET A 261 4.83 -0.23 -20.28
CA MET A 261 4.80 1.10 -19.70
C MET A 261 4.60 1.02 -18.18
N ALA A 262 3.71 0.15 -17.74
CA ALA A 262 3.55 -0.16 -16.31
C ALA A 262 4.87 -0.64 -15.70
N ALA A 263 5.60 -1.52 -16.40
CA ALA A 263 6.92 -1.98 -15.95
C ALA A 263 7.94 -0.84 -15.91
N ALA A 264 7.95 0.07 -16.88
CA ALA A 264 8.84 1.23 -16.90
C ALA A 264 8.56 2.18 -15.71
N ILE A 265 7.29 2.42 -15.39
CA ILE A 265 6.87 3.27 -14.26
C ILE A 265 7.26 2.63 -12.93
N GLU A 266 7.09 1.32 -12.78
CA GLU A 266 7.46 0.60 -11.57
C GLU A 266 8.97 0.66 -11.28
N HIS A 267 9.80 0.76 -12.33
CA HIS A 267 11.26 0.82 -12.27
C HIS A 267 11.83 2.24 -12.41
N ILE A 268 11.02 3.28 -12.21
CA ILE A 268 11.52 4.66 -12.19
C ILE A 268 12.61 4.79 -11.13
N GLU A 269 13.77 5.32 -11.56
CA GLU A 269 14.89 5.62 -10.70
C GLU A 269 14.87 7.09 -10.28
N TRP A 270 15.31 7.35 -9.06
CA TRP A 270 15.34 8.68 -8.47
C TRP A 270 16.72 9.01 -7.93
N LYS A 271 17.14 10.27 -8.16
CA LYS A 271 18.23 10.90 -7.42
C LYS A 271 17.60 11.98 -6.52
N PRO A 272 17.73 11.85 -5.19
CA PRO A 272 17.11 12.78 -4.23
C PRO A 272 17.59 14.22 -4.43
N PHE A 273 16.90 15.18 -3.86
CA PHE A 273 17.38 16.57 -3.89
C PHE A 273 18.69 16.67 -3.09
N GLY A 274 19.79 16.88 -3.81
CA GLY A 274 21.15 16.90 -3.26
C GLY A 274 22.08 17.78 -4.07
N ILE A 275 23.37 17.74 -3.75
CA ILE A 275 24.43 18.47 -4.48
C ILE A 275 25.18 17.49 -5.36
N TYR A 276 25.17 17.78 -6.66
CA TYR A 276 25.78 16.95 -7.70
C TYR A 276 26.94 17.70 -8.35
N LEU A 277 28.11 17.05 -8.45
CA LEU A 277 29.29 17.60 -9.09
C LEU A 277 29.10 17.61 -10.60
N VAL A 278 29.32 18.74 -11.26
CA VAL A 278 29.35 18.84 -12.73
C VAL A 278 30.71 18.32 -13.22
N VAL A 279 30.74 17.14 -13.80
CA VAL A 279 31.96 16.50 -14.31
C VAL A 279 32.29 17.03 -15.71
N LYS A 280 31.27 17.13 -16.56
CA LYS A 280 31.40 17.61 -17.93
C LYS A 280 30.11 18.28 -18.37
N CYS A 281 30.22 19.28 -19.21
CA CYS A 281 29.09 19.97 -19.79
C CYS A 281 29.38 20.34 -21.24
N ASP A 282 28.47 19.97 -22.14
CA ASP A 282 28.49 20.37 -23.53
C ASP A 282 27.09 20.84 -23.98
N ASP A 283 26.87 21.09 -25.28
CA ASP A 283 25.60 21.61 -25.78
C ASP A 283 24.45 20.60 -25.76
N ARG A 284 24.76 19.32 -25.56
CA ARG A 284 23.78 18.24 -25.62
C ARG A 284 23.46 17.69 -24.23
N GLN A 285 24.51 17.58 -23.37
CA GLN A 285 24.35 16.91 -22.08
C GLN A 285 25.26 17.50 -21.00
N ILE A 286 24.81 17.33 -19.77
CA ILE A 286 25.58 17.59 -18.56
C ILE A 286 25.82 16.23 -17.87
N GLN A 287 27.07 15.89 -17.66
CA GLN A 287 27.44 14.74 -16.85
C GLN A 287 27.61 15.18 -15.40
N LEU A 288 26.84 14.53 -14.53
CA LEU A 288 26.80 14.77 -13.10
C LEU A 288 27.37 13.58 -12.35
N ARG A 289 27.85 13.84 -11.13
CA ARG A 289 28.31 12.81 -10.19
C ARG A 289 27.67 13.03 -8.83
N ASP A 290 27.12 11.96 -8.28
CA ASP A 290 26.53 11.99 -6.94
C ASP A 290 27.57 11.79 -5.83
N PHE A 291 27.12 11.74 -4.58
CA PHE A 291 27.98 11.56 -3.40
C PHE A 291 28.59 10.15 -3.30
N LEU A 292 28.03 9.13 -3.95
CA LEU A 292 28.57 7.79 -4.02
C LEU A 292 29.67 7.65 -5.10
N GLY A 293 29.79 8.66 -5.96
CA GLY A 293 30.73 8.65 -7.07
C GLY A 293 30.13 8.17 -8.39
N ASP A 294 28.84 7.81 -8.41
CA ASP A 294 28.14 7.37 -9.60
C ASP A 294 27.88 8.54 -10.54
N SER A 295 28.15 8.33 -11.83
CA SER A 295 27.97 9.35 -12.85
C SER A 295 26.77 9.05 -13.73
N PHE A 296 25.99 10.08 -14.02
CA PHE A 296 24.85 10.03 -14.92
C PHE A 296 24.80 11.27 -15.80
N SER A 297 24.04 11.24 -16.87
CA SER A 297 23.93 12.35 -17.85
C SER A 297 22.50 12.82 -17.99
N VAL A 298 22.31 14.13 -18.04
CA VAL A 298 21.03 14.81 -18.22
C VAL A 298 21.11 15.71 -19.45
N ALA A 299 20.03 15.86 -20.20
CA ALA A 299 20.01 16.72 -21.37
C ALA A 299 20.26 18.17 -20.98
N SER A 300 21.11 18.88 -21.75
CA SER A 300 21.40 20.31 -21.50
C SER A 300 20.16 21.18 -21.70
N THR A 301 19.19 20.72 -22.48
CA THR A 301 17.93 21.41 -22.76
C THR A 301 17.00 21.48 -21.54
N ASP A 302 17.18 20.61 -20.55
CA ASP A 302 16.38 20.59 -19.33
C ASP A 302 16.70 21.80 -18.41
N PHE A 303 17.81 22.49 -18.68
CA PHE A 303 18.27 23.60 -17.87
C PHE A 303 18.03 24.94 -18.55
N MET A 304 17.54 25.91 -17.80
CA MET A 304 17.33 27.26 -18.30
C MET A 304 18.66 28.01 -18.45
N GLY A 305 18.80 28.76 -19.52
CA GLY A 305 19.92 29.66 -19.75
C GLY A 305 21.11 29.06 -20.51
N ASN A 306 22.23 29.76 -20.49
CA ASN A 306 23.45 29.28 -21.15
C ASN A 306 24.21 28.32 -20.23
N VAL A 307 23.93 27.04 -20.39
CA VAL A 307 24.44 25.95 -19.53
C VAL A 307 25.97 25.92 -19.49
N ARG A 308 26.66 26.15 -20.63
CA ARG A 308 28.14 26.22 -20.65
C ARG A 308 28.68 27.38 -19.83
N GLN A 309 28.03 28.53 -19.85
CA GLN A 309 28.42 29.68 -19.05
C GLN A 309 28.18 29.40 -17.56
N LEU A 310 27.03 28.83 -17.22
CA LEU A 310 26.68 28.44 -15.86
C LEU A 310 27.67 27.41 -15.30
N ALA A 311 28.01 26.37 -16.09
CA ALA A 311 28.99 25.34 -15.70
C ALA A 311 30.44 25.88 -15.55
N ARG A 312 30.81 26.98 -16.22
CA ARG A 312 32.10 27.64 -16.01
C ARG A 312 32.14 28.45 -14.70
N GLN A 313 30.99 28.97 -14.28
CA GLN A 313 30.87 29.79 -13.08
C GLN A 313 30.62 28.96 -11.82
N ASN A 314 29.97 27.84 -11.99
CA ASN A 314 29.54 26.95 -10.91
C ASN A 314 30.01 25.54 -11.18
N THR A 315 30.39 24.85 -10.13
CA THR A 315 30.94 23.47 -10.22
C THR A 315 29.93 22.39 -9.81
N HIS A 316 28.77 22.78 -9.28
CA HIS A 316 27.76 21.86 -8.78
C HIS A 316 26.36 22.33 -9.14
N ILE A 317 25.44 21.38 -9.13
CA ILE A 317 23.99 21.60 -9.23
C ILE A 317 23.35 21.07 -7.94
N ALA A 318 22.53 21.89 -7.30
CA ALA A 318 21.60 21.46 -6.27
C ALA A 318 20.24 21.21 -6.93
N GLY A 319 19.76 19.97 -6.90
CA GLY A 319 18.53 19.57 -7.55
C GLY A 319 18.20 18.10 -7.33
N SER A 320 17.12 17.63 -7.94
CA SER A 320 16.70 16.23 -7.96
C SER A 320 16.62 15.76 -9.42
N PHE A 321 16.75 14.46 -9.64
CA PHE A 321 16.68 13.87 -10.97
C PHE A 321 15.83 12.61 -10.97
N ILE A 322 15.18 12.34 -12.09
CA ILE A 322 14.33 11.19 -12.31
C ILE A 322 14.76 10.48 -13.59
N ALA A 323 14.74 9.17 -13.61
CA ALA A 323 14.96 8.40 -14.81
C ALA A 323 13.85 7.42 -15.06
N MET A 324 13.37 7.41 -16.29
CA MET A 324 12.47 6.41 -16.83
C MET A 324 13.10 5.85 -18.11
N ASN A 325 13.09 4.53 -18.26
CA ASN A 325 13.73 3.85 -19.40
C ASN A 325 15.23 4.18 -19.58
N GLY A 326 15.93 4.45 -18.48
CA GLY A 326 17.37 4.75 -18.47
C GLY A 326 17.75 6.16 -18.93
N SER A 327 16.80 7.03 -19.22
CA SER A 327 17.04 8.44 -19.55
C SER A 327 16.81 9.32 -18.32
N TRP A 328 17.86 10.03 -17.89
CA TRP A 328 17.79 10.95 -16.75
C TRP A 328 17.30 12.33 -17.18
N GLU A 329 16.36 12.87 -16.43
CA GLU A 329 15.78 14.19 -16.61
C GLU A 329 15.86 14.99 -15.32
N LEU A 330 15.82 16.31 -15.44
CA LEU A 330 15.73 17.20 -14.27
C LEU A 330 14.35 17.08 -13.63
N ASN A 331 14.34 16.76 -12.34
CA ASN A 331 13.13 16.61 -11.55
C ASN A 331 12.79 17.94 -10.84
N GLY A 332 12.28 18.93 -11.58
CA GLY A 332 11.82 20.22 -11.08
C GLY A 332 12.91 21.29 -10.93
N PRO A 333 12.80 22.22 -9.98
CA PRO A 333 13.72 23.33 -9.85
C PRO A 333 15.13 22.87 -9.47
N CYS A 334 16.12 23.52 -10.05
CA CYS A 334 17.53 23.33 -9.71
C CYS A 334 18.25 24.66 -9.54
N LEU A 335 19.33 24.63 -8.80
CA LEU A 335 20.19 25.76 -8.52
C LEU A 335 21.63 25.43 -8.90
N TRP A 336 22.26 26.33 -9.67
CA TRP A 336 23.69 26.26 -9.92
C TRP A 336 24.43 26.83 -8.72
N VAL A 337 25.34 26.05 -8.13
CA VAL A 337 26.01 26.39 -6.90
C VAL A 337 27.52 26.19 -7.01
N LYS A 338 28.26 26.96 -6.21
CA LYS A 338 29.71 26.83 -6.08
C LYS A 338 30.06 26.79 -4.59
N PRO A 339 29.83 25.63 -3.93
CA PRO A 339 30.24 25.48 -2.54
C PRO A 339 31.75 25.62 -2.41
N SER A 340 32.23 26.08 -1.27
CA SER A 340 33.65 25.96 -0.95
C SER A 340 34.02 24.48 -0.79
N GLN A 341 35.29 24.17 -1.02
CA GLN A 341 35.75 22.76 -0.89
C GLN A 341 35.36 22.18 0.48
N LYS A 342 35.57 22.93 1.56
CA LYS A 342 35.21 22.51 2.92
C LYS A 342 33.70 22.24 3.09
N GLN A 343 32.85 23.04 2.48
CA GLN A 343 31.38 22.82 2.55
C GLN A 343 30.98 21.57 1.81
N TYR A 344 31.60 21.32 0.65
CA TYR A 344 31.31 20.13 -0.15
C TYR A 344 31.86 18.86 0.52
N ASP A 345 33.09 18.92 1.07
CA ASP A 345 33.67 17.78 1.79
C ASP A 345 32.83 17.41 3.02
N ASN A 346 32.36 18.39 3.79
CA ASN A 346 31.47 18.15 4.92
C ASN A 346 30.12 17.53 4.47
N TYR A 347 29.59 17.97 3.32
CA TYR A 347 28.38 17.38 2.75
C TYR A 347 28.62 15.92 2.36
N LEU A 348 29.71 15.63 1.62
CA LEU A 348 30.07 14.26 1.21
C LEU A 348 30.29 13.35 2.42
N GLU A 349 31.04 13.81 3.40
CA GLU A 349 31.29 13.04 4.62
C GLU A 349 30.01 12.67 5.33
N ARG A 350 29.09 13.61 5.44
CA ARG A 350 27.79 13.39 6.07
C ARG A 350 26.88 12.43 5.29
N GLU A 351 26.78 12.60 3.96
CA GLU A 351 25.98 11.70 3.13
C GLU A 351 26.57 10.30 3.12
N LEU A 352 27.90 10.18 3.05
CA LEU A 352 28.59 8.90 3.14
C LEU A 352 28.45 8.25 4.53
N GLN A 353 28.56 9.03 5.61
CA GLN A 353 28.33 8.52 6.97
C GLN A 353 26.89 8.01 7.11
N HIS A 354 25.90 8.77 6.63
CA HIS A 354 24.51 8.30 6.63
C HIS A 354 24.33 7.02 5.82
N HIS A 355 24.93 6.95 4.64
CA HIS A 355 24.89 5.77 3.78
C HIS A 355 25.59 4.56 4.41
N HIS A 356 26.77 4.76 5.01
CA HIS A 356 27.52 3.71 5.71
C HIS A 356 26.79 3.25 6.97
N MET A 357 26.27 4.15 7.79
CA MET A 357 25.46 3.78 8.95
C MET A 357 24.31 2.86 8.58
N MET A 358 23.64 3.10 7.45
CA MET A 358 22.56 2.24 6.98
C MET A 358 23.03 0.88 6.47
N ASN A 359 24.29 0.76 6.00
CA ASN A 359 24.83 -0.49 5.44
C ASN A 359 25.69 -1.29 6.44
N ASP A 360 26.55 -0.63 7.22
CA ASP A 360 27.47 -1.30 8.16
C ASP A 360 26.72 -1.85 9.39
N PHE A 361 25.66 -1.21 9.79
CA PHE A 361 24.82 -1.69 10.88
C PHE A 361 24.21 -3.08 10.60
N ARG A 362 24.04 -3.43 9.33
CA ARG A 362 23.45 -4.71 8.92
C ARG A 362 24.36 -5.91 9.20
N GLY A 363 25.66 -5.80 8.99
CA GLY A 363 26.61 -6.88 9.28
C GLY A 363 26.78 -7.09 10.78
N GLN A 364 26.93 -6.02 11.54
CA GLN A 364 27.02 -6.07 13.01
C GLN A 364 25.74 -6.57 13.64
N TYR A 365 24.60 -6.24 13.08
CA TYR A 365 23.30 -6.70 13.52
C TYR A 365 23.14 -8.23 13.41
N ASP A 366 23.47 -8.81 12.27
CA ASP A 366 23.35 -10.26 12.07
C ASP A 366 24.24 -11.05 13.05
N ASP A 367 25.44 -10.55 13.34
CA ASP A 367 26.34 -11.13 14.32
C ASP A 367 25.81 -10.97 15.76
N PHE A 368 25.26 -9.81 16.09
CA PHE A 368 24.64 -9.55 17.37
C PHE A 368 23.44 -10.48 17.62
N ILE A 369 22.51 -10.56 16.69
CA ILE A 369 21.32 -11.43 16.81
C ILE A 369 21.72 -12.90 16.90
N ARG A 370 22.71 -13.33 16.11
CA ARG A 370 23.24 -14.70 16.16
C ARG A 370 23.87 -15.01 17.53
N SER A 371 24.63 -14.09 18.11
CA SER A 371 25.24 -14.24 19.44
C SER A 371 24.21 -14.32 20.56
N HIS A 372 23.00 -13.76 20.35
CA HIS A 372 21.89 -13.80 21.30
C HIS A 372 20.86 -14.90 20.95
N GLY A 373 21.25 -15.93 20.21
CA GLY A 373 20.38 -17.08 19.92
C GLY A 373 19.21 -16.78 19.01
N GLY A 374 19.26 -15.70 18.23
CA GLY A 374 18.17 -15.25 17.35
C GLY A 374 17.15 -14.33 18.02
N GLU A 375 17.36 -13.98 19.30
CA GLU A 375 16.44 -13.06 20.02
C GLU A 375 16.54 -11.64 19.44
N ARG A 376 15.38 -11.07 19.18
CA ARG A 376 15.24 -9.73 18.58
C ARG A 376 14.56 -8.71 19.51
N LEU A 377 14.04 -9.18 20.63
CA LEU A 377 13.25 -8.37 21.55
C LEU A 377 13.91 -8.35 22.93
N PHE A 378 14.33 -7.18 23.38
CA PHE A 378 15.05 -6.96 24.63
C PHE A 378 14.30 -6.01 25.54
N PHE A 379 14.38 -6.23 26.88
CA PHE A 379 13.62 -5.49 27.87
C PHE A 379 14.53 -4.83 28.89
N PHE A 380 14.16 -3.61 29.29
CA PHE A 380 14.90 -2.77 30.22
C PHE A 380 13.93 -2.17 31.25
N ALA A 381 14.31 -2.14 32.51
CA ALA A 381 13.46 -1.58 33.56
C ALA A 381 13.29 -0.05 33.40
N ASN A 382 14.25 0.62 32.76
CA ASN A 382 14.22 2.05 32.53
C ASN A 382 15.21 2.46 31.43
N ALA A 383 15.15 3.73 31.03
CA ALA A 383 16.02 4.28 30.00
C ALA A 383 17.52 4.23 30.32
N LYS A 384 17.92 4.28 31.62
CA LYS A 384 19.33 4.21 32.02
C LYS A 384 19.93 2.83 31.77
N GLU A 385 19.16 1.79 32.05
CA GLU A 385 19.59 0.41 31.74
C GLU A 385 19.77 0.22 30.24
N PHE A 386 18.83 0.72 29.45
CA PHE A 386 18.92 0.68 27.99
C PHE A 386 20.17 1.41 27.49
N THR A 387 20.42 2.63 27.95
CA THR A 387 21.62 3.39 27.57
C THR A 387 22.92 2.67 27.92
N LYS A 388 22.98 2.08 29.12
CA LYS A 388 24.13 1.28 29.56
C LYS A 388 24.35 0.07 28.66
N TRP A 389 23.27 -0.62 28.32
CA TRP A 389 23.30 -1.79 27.43
C TRP A 389 23.73 -1.42 26.01
N GLN A 390 23.24 -0.31 25.44
CA GLN A 390 23.70 0.18 24.14
C GLN A 390 25.23 0.38 24.10
N HIS A 391 25.77 0.95 25.16
CA HIS A 391 27.21 1.17 25.26
C HIS A 391 28.00 -0.14 25.43
N SER A 392 27.55 -1.04 26.31
CA SER A 392 28.27 -2.28 26.61
C SER A 392 28.16 -3.34 25.53
N GLU A 393 26.99 -3.52 24.93
CA GLU A 393 26.71 -4.62 23.98
C GLU A 393 26.82 -4.20 22.52
N LEU A 394 26.43 -2.95 22.19
CA LEU A 394 26.45 -2.46 20.82
C LEU A 394 27.65 -1.57 20.52
N GLY A 395 28.44 -1.19 21.52
CA GLY A 395 29.59 -0.29 21.35
C GLY A 395 29.20 1.13 20.90
N LEU A 396 27.93 1.51 21.05
CA LEU A 396 27.43 2.80 20.58
C LEU A 396 27.78 3.91 21.58
N ASP A 397 28.35 5.00 21.09
CA ASP A 397 28.51 6.22 21.88
C ASP A 397 27.18 6.96 21.96
N THR A 398 26.48 6.81 23.09
CA THR A 398 25.17 7.38 23.33
C THR A 398 25.20 8.92 23.48
N SER A 399 26.37 9.54 23.53
CA SER A 399 26.49 11.02 23.59
C SER A 399 26.11 11.68 22.28
N GLU A 400 26.18 10.98 21.16
CA GLU A 400 25.83 11.46 19.83
C GLU A 400 24.36 11.23 19.44
N PHE A 401 23.70 10.23 20.06
CA PHE A 401 22.32 9.86 19.76
C PHE A 401 21.35 10.40 20.82
N ARG A 402 20.82 11.58 20.62
CA ARG A 402 19.67 12.07 21.38
C ARG A 402 18.38 11.50 20.80
N TYR A 403 18.07 10.23 21.08
CA TYR A 403 16.68 9.81 20.99
C TYR A 403 15.87 10.55 22.07
N PRO A 404 14.67 11.06 21.74
CA PRO A 404 13.75 11.51 22.76
C PRO A 404 13.37 10.27 23.60
N LEU A 405 14.13 10.04 24.69
CA LEU A 405 13.83 8.97 25.61
C LEU A 405 12.49 9.29 26.28
N PRO A 406 11.54 8.36 26.32
CA PRO A 406 10.37 8.47 27.18
C PRO A 406 10.83 8.65 28.64
N SER A 407 9.93 9.05 29.53
CA SER A 407 10.25 9.35 30.94
C SER A 407 11.23 8.33 31.51
N GLU A 408 12.29 8.80 32.16
CA GLU A 408 13.46 8.04 32.60
C GLU A 408 13.13 6.78 33.44
N ASP A 409 11.94 6.73 34.02
CA ASP A 409 11.52 5.69 34.98
C ASP A 409 10.54 4.64 34.42
N GLN A 410 10.27 4.65 33.11
CA GLN A 410 9.34 3.67 32.51
C GLN A 410 10.07 2.47 31.91
N PRO A 411 9.51 1.24 32.03
CA PRO A 411 10.04 0.07 31.34
C PRO A 411 10.04 0.27 29.83
N GLN A 412 11.11 -0.18 29.20
CA GLN A 412 11.35 -0.04 27.76
C GLN A 412 11.50 -1.42 27.13
N ALA A 413 11.08 -1.57 25.89
CA ALA A 413 11.46 -2.70 25.06
C ALA A 413 12.09 -2.22 23.76
N VAL A 414 13.06 -2.95 23.28
CA VAL A 414 13.76 -2.70 22.02
C VAL A 414 13.56 -3.87 21.11
N PHE A 415 13.14 -3.61 19.90
CA PHE A 415 13.01 -4.60 18.85
C PHE A 415 13.98 -4.31 17.72
N PHE A 416 14.71 -5.32 17.27
CA PHE A 416 15.57 -5.23 16.12
C PHE A 416 14.81 -5.64 14.86
N GLU A 417 14.71 -4.72 13.93
CA GLU A 417 14.15 -4.96 12.61
C GLU A 417 15.13 -5.74 11.73
N ASP A 418 14.64 -6.44 10.70
CA ASP A 418 15.47 -7.26 9.79
C ASP A 418 16.56 -6.44 9.05
N ASN A 419 16.39 -5.15 8.95
CA ASN A 419 17.36 -4.22 8.38
C ASN A 419 18.35 -3.65 9.41
N GLY A 420 18.34 -4.14 10.66
CA GLY A 420 19.18 -3.68 11.74
C GLY A 420 18.72 -2.42 12.46
N GLN A 421 17.63 -1.79 12.04
CA GLN A 421 17.07 -0.66 12.77
C GLN A 421 16.47 -1.12 14.10
N MET A 422 16.60 -0.28 15.12
CA MET A 422 16.01 -0.51 16.43
C MET A 422 14.69 0.27 16.56
N THR A 423 13.63 -0.44 16.93
CA THR A 423 12.38 0.18 17.39
C THR A 423 12.37 0.18 18.91
N LEU A 424 12.35 1.36 19.52
CA LEU A 424 12.21 1.52 20.96
C LEU A 424 10.75 1.77 21.32
N THR A 425 10.19 0.99 22.25
CA THR A 425 8.82 1.16 22.71
C THR A 425 8.74 1.31 24.23
N PRO A 426 8.01 2.35 24.74
CA PRO A 426 7.69 2.48 26.15
C PRO A 426 6.55 1.52 26.58
N GLN A 427 6.00 0.75 25.66
CA GLN A 427 4.87 -0.17 25.89
C GLN A 427 5.33 -1.57 26.34
N ALA A 428 6.50 -1.69 26.96
CA ALA A 428 7.02 -2.97 27.45
C ALA A 428 6.00 -3.73 28.33
N ARG A 429 5.18 -3.02 29.14
CA ARG A 429 4.15 -3.63 29.96
C ARG A 429 3.09 -4.43 29.20
N SER A 430 2.95 -4.19 27.89
CA SER A 430 1.98 -4.89 27.02
C SER A 430 2.51 -6.18 26.42
N ILE A 431 3.81 -6.49 26.56
CA ILE A 431 4.46 -7.59 25.86
C ILE A 431 4.66 -8.80 26.76
N MET A 432 4.00 -9.90 26.45
CA MET A 432 4.04 -11.15 27.21
C MET A 432 5.27 -11.97 26.79
N HIS A 433 6.44 -11.66 27.38
CA HIS A 433 7.69 -12.36 27.09
C HIS A 433 8.33 -12.88 28.37
N PRO A 434 8.94 -14.10 28.39
CA PRO A 434 9.56 -14.66 29.61
C PRO A 434 10.62 -13.77 30.27
N ALA A 435 11.38 -13.02 29.48
CA ALA A 435 12.39 -12.09 29.98
C ALA A 435 11.81 -10.73 30.41
N ASN A 436 10.53 -10.49 30.18
CA ASN A 436 9.88 -9.22 30.50
C ASN A 436 9.25 -9.22 31.89
N HIS A 437 9.99 -8.76 32.88
CA HIS A 437 9.49 -8.66 34.25
C HIS A 437 8.49 -7.51 34.47
N ALA A 438 8.35 -6.62 33.52
CA ALA A 438 7.43 -5.48 33.57
C ALA A 438 6.04 -5.80 33.00
N TYR A 439 5.82 -6.99 32.43
CA TYR A 439 4.54 -7.36 31.84
C TYR A 439 3.39 -7.25 32.84
N ASP A 440 2.32 -6.61 32.39
CA ASP A 440 1.10 -6.41 33.16
C ASP A 440 -0.11 -6.70 32.28
N ARG A 441 -0.79 -7.80 32.54
CA ARG A 441 -1.91 -8.28 31.75
C ARG A 441 -3.06 -7.26 31.69
N ALA A 442 -3.41 -6.66 32.81
CA ALA A 442 -4.51 -5.71 32.88
C ALA A 442 -4.20 -4.45 32.05
N TYR A 443 -2.96 -3.96 32.18
CA TYR A 443 -2.48 -2.85 31.37
C TYR A 443 -2.48 -3.19 29.86
N ALA A 444 -2.02 -4.38 29.49
CA ALA A 444 -1.99 -4.83 28.11
C ALA A 444 -3.40 -4.92 27.48
N GLU A 445 -4.36 -5.47 28.21
CA GLU A 445 -5.75 -5.56 27.78
C GLU A 445 -6.41 -4.19 27.63
N GLU A 446 -6.16 -3.27 28.56
CA GLU A 446 -6.70 -1.90 28.51
C GLU A 446 -6.10 -1.06 27.36
N ASN A 447 -4.82 -1.26 27.06
CA ASN A 447 -4.08 -0.46 26.09
C ASN A 447 -3.86 -1.18 24.75
N ALA A 448 -4.53 -2.30 24.48
CA ALA A 448 -4.32 -3.14 23.31
C ALA A 448 -4.36 -2.36 21.99
N LEU A 449 -5.39 -1.54 21.80
CA LEU A 449 -5.57 -0.76 20.59
C LEU A 449 -4.48 0.30 20.43
N MET A 450 -4.18 1.03 21.50
CA MET A 450 -3.14 2.05 21.50
C MET A 450 -1.77 1.44 21.16
N PHE A 451 -1.45 0.27 21.73
CA PHE A 451 -0.20 -0.43 21.46
C PHE A 451 0.00 -0.75 19.97
N VAL A 452 -1.04 -1.28 19.31
CA VAL A 452 -0.98 -1.65 17.88
C VAL A 452 -0.89 -0.42 16.96
N THR A 453 -1.43 0.71 17.39
CA THR A 453 -1.60 1.89 16.54
C THR A 453 -0.63 3.02 16.80
N THR A 454 0.16 2.95 17.88
CA THR A 454 1.16 3.98 18.19
C THR A 454 2.43 3.79 17.36
N GLU A 455 3.16 4.88 17.15
CA GLU A 455 4.46 4.89 16.46
C GLU A 455 5.53 4.04 17.17
N SER A 456 5.29 3.69 18.42
CA SER A 456 6.21 2.90 19.25
C SER A 456 6.20 1.40 18.98
N CYS A 457 5.31 0.89 18.13
CA CYS A 457 5.28 -0.52 17.75
C CYS A 457 5.44 -0.67 16.24
N SER A 458 6.58 -1.18 15.76
CA SER A 458 6.76 -1.40 14.32
C SER A 458 5.91 -2.56 13.81
N PRO A 459 5.48 -2.56 12.53
CA PRO A 459 4.82 -3.71 11.95
C PRO A 459 5.66 -4.99 12.06
N GLY A 460 6.97 -4.90 11.86
CA GLY A 460 7.87 -6.04 12.05
C GLY A 460 7.88 -6.54 13.49
N MET A 461 7.91 -5.64 14.46
CA MET A 461 7.79 -5.99 15.88
C MET A 461 6.44 -6.66 16.18
N LEU A 462 5.34 -6.13 15.64
CA LEU A 462 4.01 -6.70 15.83
C LEU A 462 3.90 -8.12 15.24
N LEU A 463 4.42 -8.31 14.03
CA LEU A 463 4.45 -9.62 13.37
C LEU A 463 5.30 -10.62 14.17
N TYR A 464 6.49 -10.22 14.61
CA TYR A 464 7.34 -11.05 15.47
C TYR A 464 6.62 -11.47 16.76
N MET A 465 5.94 -10.53 17.41
CA MET A 465 5.20 -10.84 18.64
C MET A 465 4.00 -11.77 18.39
N LEU A 466 3.32 -11.66 17.25
CA LEU A 466 2.24 -12.58 16.87
C LEU A 466 2.77 -13.99 16.62
N GLU A 467 3.86 -14.12 15.86
CA GLU A 467 4.50 -15.40 15.58
C GLU A 467 4.99 -16.12 16.84
N HIS A 468 5.54 -15.37 17.79
CA HIS A 468 6.09 -15.90 19.04
C HIS A 468 5.06 -15.93 20.17
N GLN A 469 3.79 -15.61 19.90
CA GLN A 469 2.69 -15.60 20.89
C GLN A 469 2.97 -14.69 22.10
N LEU A 470 3.58 -13.54 21.86
CA LEU A 470 3.97 -12.57 22.88
C LEU A 470 2.90 -11.51 23.19
N LEU A 471 1.76 -11.59 22.51
CA LEU A 471 0.60 -10.72 22.75
C LEU A 471 -0.47 -11.46 23.52
N PRO A 472 -1.13 -10.84 24.51
CA PRO A 472 -2.26 -11.44 25.21
C PRO A 472 -3.40 -11.81 24.27
N ASP A 473 -4.10 -12.92 24.55
CA ASP A 473 -5.24 -13.37 23.74
C ASP A 473 -6.31 -12.29 23.55
N ALA A 474 -6.56 -11.47 24.57
CA ALA A 474 -7.49 -10.35 24.49
C ALA A 474 -7.06 -9.31 23.46
N MET A 475 -5.75 -9.11 23.25
CA MET A 475 -5.21 -8.20 22.25
C MET A 475 -5.38 -8.72 20.84
N VAL A 476 -5.25 -10.04 20.65
CA VAL A 476 -5.37 -10.70 19.33
C VAL A 476 -6.84 -10.95 18.97
N ASN A 477 -7.66 -11.34 19.94
CA ASN A 477 -9.04 -11.77 19.71
C ASN A 477 -10.10 -10.68 19.88
N ASP A 478 -9.75 -9.59 20.57
CA ASP A 478 -10.71 -8.53 20.92
C ASP A 478 -10.02 -7.16 20.82
N MET A 479 -9.72 -6.73 19.62
CA MET A 479 -9.40 -5.31 19.38
C MET A 479 -10.70 -4.53 19.48
N ARG A 480 -11.11 -4.33 20.70
CA ARG A 480 -12.39 -3.84 21.15
C ARG A 480 -12.80 -2.50 20.52
N GLY A 481 -13.72 -2.61 19.58
CA GLY A 481 -14.88 -1.80 19.82
C GLY A 481 -15.71 -2.53 20.88
N ARG A 482 -16.02 -1.91 21.98
CA ARG A 482 -16.92 -2.45 23.00
C ARG A 482 -18.33 -2.82 22.47
N ASP A 483 -18.53 -2.64 21.20
CA ASP A 483 -19.73 -2.89 20.45
C ASP A 483 -19.57 -4.20 19.66
N HIS A 484 -20.06 -5.29 20.25
CA HIS A 484 -20.42 -6.54 19.57
C HIS A 484 -19.39 -7.66 19.36
N GLY A 485 -18.28 -7.73 20.10
CA GLY A 485 -17.56 -9.00 20.31
C GLY A 485 -17.07 -9.74 19.04
N ARG A 486 -16.79 -9.03 17.93
CA ARG A 486 -16.16 -9.63 16.77
C ARG A 486 -14.66 -9.50 16.90
N SER A 487 -13.97 -10.64 16.97
CA SER A 487 -12.52 -10.69 16.95
C SER A 487 -11.98 -10.18 15.61
N LEU A 488 -11.00 -9.28 15.66
CA LEU A 488 -10.17 -8.99 14.49
C LEU A 488 -9.21 -10.15 14.26
N THR A 489 -9.10 -10.58 13.01
CA THR A 489 -8.14 -11.61 12.61
C THR A 489 -6.71 -11.05 12.63
N GLN A 490 -5.71 -11.93 12.62
CA GLN A 490 -4.30 -11.53 12.52
C GLN A 490 -4.06 -10.60 11.33
N GLU A 491 -4.64 -10.89 10.17
CA GLU A 491 -4.51 -10.09 8.96
C GLU A 491 -5.06 -8.67 9.14
N ASN A 492 -6.12 -8.52 9.90
CA ASN A 492 -6.69 -7.21 10.21
C ASN A 492 -5.81 -6.40 11.15
N ILE A 493 -5.16 -7.06 12.12
CA ILE A 493 -4.18 -6.40 12.99
C ILE A 493 -2.98 -5.93 12.18
N GLU A 494 -2.46 -6.75 11.29
CA GLU A 494 -1.38 -6.39 10.37
C GLU A 494 -1.76 -5.21 9.48
N PHE A 495 -2.97 -5.23 8.92
CA PHE A 495 -3.48 -4.12 8.12
C PHE A 495 -3.56 -2.83 8.95
N LEU A 496 -4.15 -2.86 10.15
CA LEU A 496 -4.24 -1.69 11.03
C LEU A 496 -2.85 -1.16 11.40
N ALA A 497 -1.94 -2.03 11.77
CA ALA A 497 -0.57 -1.65 12.11
C ALA A 497 0.13 -0.94 10.95
N ARG A 498 -0.07 -1.39 9.72
CA ARG A 498 0.49 -0.75 8.52
C ARG A 498 -0.19 0.55 8.17
N CYS A 499 -1.53 0.59 8.17
CA CYS A 499 -2.29 1.78 7.83
C CYS A 499 -2.09 2.93 8.80
N MET A 500 -1.93 2.63 10.09
CA MET A 500 -1.85 3.64 11.13
C MET A 500 -0.43 4.16 11.34
N ARG A 501 0.56 3.61 10.64
CA ARG A 501 1.95 4.01 10.81
C ARG A 501 2.44 4.85 9.65
N ARG A 502 2.95 6.02 10.00
CA ARG A 502 3.37 7.07 9.07
C ARG A 502 4.85 6.97 8.63
N ASP A 503 5.65 6.14 9.28
CA ASP A 503 7.12 6.12 9.21
C ASP A 503 7.73 4.89 8.52
N ILE A 504 6.91 4.03 7.90
CA ILE A 504 7.40 2.81 7.27
C ILE A 504 7.92 3.10 5.87
N LYS A 505 9.21 2.95 5.67
CA LYS A 505 9.82 3.06 4.34
C LYS A 505 9.35 1.91 3.42
N SER A 506 8.85 2.26 2.24
CA SER A 506 8.24 1.34 1.28
C SER A 506 9.12 0.13 0.93
N THR A 507 10.41 0.36 0.73
CA THR A 507 11.40 -0.67 0.40
C THR A 507 11.57 -1.72 1.49
N GLN A 508 11.31 -1.39 2.75
CA GLN A 508 11.44 -2.31 3.88
C GLN A 508 10.25 -3.27 3.97
N VAL A 509 9.04 -2.77 3.77
CA VAL A 509 7.82 -3.59 3.80
C VAL A 509 7.78 -4.57 2.62
N PHE A 510 8.20 -4.14 1.43
CA PHE A 510 8.24 -4.99 0.24
C PHE A 510 9.30 -6.10 0.34
N ARG A 511 10.49 -5.81 0.87
CA ARG A 511 11.53 -6.81 1.10
C ARG A 511 11.11 -7.85 2.13
N ARG A 512 10.53 -7.44 3.24
CA ARG A 512 10.03 -8.33 4.29
C ARG A 512 8.96 -9.26 3.79
N ARG A 513 8.13 -8.80 2.91
CA ARG A 513 7.05 -9.60 2.38
C ARG A 513 7.52 -10.73 1.49
N ASN A 514 8.52 -10.48 0.62
CA ASN A 514 9.17 -11.54 -0.14
C ASN A 514 9.89 -12.54 0.77
N GLU A 515 10.32 -12.11 1.94
CA GLU A 515 10.87 -12.96 3.02
C GLU A 515 9.74 -13.63 3.81
N PHE A 516 8.62 -12.95 4.03
CA PHE A 516 7.43 -13.50 4.70
C PHE A 516 6.74 -14.60 3.87
N GLU A 517 6.65 -14.43 2.57
CA GLU A 517 6.24 -15.51 1.66
C GLU A 517 7.20 -16.71 1.74
N ARG A 518 8.46 -16.51 2.17
CA ARG A 518 9.41 -17.58 2.43
C ARG A 518 9.31 -18.16 3.83
N VAL A 519 8.96 -17.39 4.84
CA VAL A 519 8.93 -17.81 6.26
C VAL A 519 7.57 -18.33 6.67
N SER A 520 6.46 -17.84 6.14
CA SER A 520 5.14 -18.46 6.35
C SER A 520 5.02 -19.86 5.74
N VAL A 521 6.05 -20.35 5.09
CA VAL A 521 6.17 -21.65 4.43
C VAL A 521 7.12 -22.61 5.15
N ASP A 522 7.37 -22.43 6.44
CA ASP A 522 7.68 -23.58 7.30
C ASP A 522 6.43 -24.38 7.73
N ALA A 523 5.26 -24.08 7.17
CA ALA A 523 4.40 -25.16 6.76
C ALA A 523 5.26 -26.15 5.94
N PRO A 524 5.26 -27.47 6.24
CA PRO A 524 6.14 -28.47 5.63
C PRO A 524 6.16 -28.19 4.14
N ALA A 525 7.34 -27.98 3.58
CA ALA A 525 7.52 -27.59 2.19
C ALA A 525 6.50 -28.40 1.41
N ILE A 526 5.39 -27.76 1.04
CA ILE A 526 4.53 -28.33 0.02
C ILE A 526 5.51 -28.40 -1.12
N GLU A 527 6.04 -29.59 -1.38
CA GLU A 527 6.89 -29.83 -2.54
C GLU A 527 6.20 -29.03 -3.62
N ARG A 528 6.88 -27.98 -4.12
CA ARG A 528 6.38 -27.26 -5.28
C ARG A 528 6.28 -28.35 -6.32
N TYR A 529 5.10 -28.96 -6.40
CA TYR A 529 4.79 -29.82 -7.50
C TYR A 529 5.08 -28.96 -8.70
N ASP A 530 6.02 -29.43 -9.50
CA ASP A 530 6.28 -28.84 -10.81
C ASP A 530 4.93 -28.89 -11.51
N THR A 531 4.19 -27.78 -11.45
CA THR A 531 2.78 -27.69 -11.90
C THR A 531 2.68 -27.80 -13.41
N LYS A 532 3.82 -27.86 -14.11
CA LYS A 532 3.88 -28.05 -15.56
C LYS A 532 3.74 -29.53 -15.91
N LEU A 533 2.48 -29.96 -15.93
CA LEU A 533 2.16 -31.28 -16.46
C LEU A 533 2.51 -31.37 -17.95
N SER A 534 3.00 -32.54 -18.42
CA SER A 534 3.06 -32.79 -19.87
C SER A 534 1.65 -32.80 -20.45
N TYR A 535 1.50 -32.48 -21.74
CA TYR A 535 0.19 -32.48 -22.39
C TYR A 535 -0.53 -33.80 -22.28
N GLU A 536 0.18 -34.92 -22.47
CA GLU A 536 -0.35 -36.28 -22.34
C GLU A 536 -0.89 -36.50 -20.91
N ARG A 537 -0.12 -36.13 -19.89
CA ARG A 537 -0.54 -36.28 -18.50
C ARG A 537 -1.74 -35.43 -18.15
N PHE A 538 -1.79 -34.22 -18.67
CA PHE A 538 -2.94 -33.32 -18.52
C PHE A 538 -4.22 -33.93 -19.12
N VAL A 539 -4.14 -34.47 -20.34
CA VAL A 539 -5.28 -35.11 -21.00
C VAL A 539 -5.73 -36.38 -20.24
N GLU A 540 -4.81 -37.17 -19.70
CA GLU A 540 -5.13 -38.35 -18.87
C GLU A 540 -5.91 -37.93 -17.61
N LEU A 541 -5.46 -36.87 -16.92
CA LEU A 541 -6.14 -36.38 -15.73
C LEU A 541 -7.55 -35.87 -16.04
N LEU A 542 -7.72 -35.09 -17.12
CA LEU A 542 -9.04 -34.68 -17.58
C LEU A 542 -9.97 -35.86 -17.88
N ALA A 543 -9.44 -36.91 -18.48
CA ALA A 543 -10.22 -38.09 -18.86
C ALA A 543 -10.60 -39.00 -17.66
N ALA A 544 -9.83 -38.91 -16.57
CA ALA A 544 -10.11 -39.67 -15.36
C ALA A 544 -11.32 -39.13 -14.57
N GLU A 545 -11.64 -37.83 -14.74
CA GLU A 545 -12.73 -37.18 -14.02
C GLU A 545 -14.09 -37.42 -14.69
N LYS A 546 -15.09 -37.82 -13.89
CA LYS A 546 -16.47 -38.06 -14.38
C LYS A 546 -17.45 -36.96 -13.94
N SER A 547 -17.25 -36.41 -12.76
CA SER A 547 -18.09 -35.35 -12.19
C SER A 547 -17.21 -34.40 -11.39
N ILE A 548 -17.39 -33.12 -11.60
CA ILE A 548 -16.61 -32.05 -10.96
C ILE A 548 -17.53 -30.96 -10.41
N ARG A 549 -17.07 -30.23 -9.39
CA ARG A 549 -17.79 -29.10 -8.81
C ARG A 549 -16.95 -27.83 -8.91
N SER A 550 -17.60 -26.74 -9.35
CA SER A 550 -16.97 -25.41 -9.33
C SER A 550 -16.83 -24.87 -7.89
N LYS A 551 -16.04 -23.81 -7.72
CA LYS A 551 -15.94 -23.07 -6.45
C LYS A 551 -17.30 -22.58 -5.93
N ALA A 552 -18.24 -22.27 -6.83
CA ALA A 552 -19.62 -21.88 -6.53
C ALA A 552 -20.56 -23.08 -6.28
N ASN A 553 -20.01 -24.27 -6.06
CA ASN A 553 -20.75 -25.51 -5.80
C ASN A 553 -21.65 -25.98 -6.98
N LYS A 554 -21.44 -25.43 -8.17
CA LYS A 554 -22.13 -25.85 -9.38
C LYS A 554 -21.58 -27.21 -9.87
N GLU A 555 -22.45 -28.16 -10.20
CA GLU A 555 -22.07 -29.50 -10.60
C GLU A 555 -21.97 -29.63 -12.12
N TRP A 556 -20.87 -30.23 -12.58
CA TRP A 556 -20.56 -30.46 -13.99
C TRP A 556 -20.22 -31.93 -14.22
N ARG A 557 -20.54 -32.45 -15.40
CA ARG A 557 -20.19 -33.78 -15.81
C ARG A 557 -19.25 -33.75 -17.01
N VAL A 558 -18.12 -34.40 -16.91
CA VAL A 558 -17.20 -34.59 -18.04
C VAL A 558 -17.78 -35.67 -18.94
N VAL A 559 -18.13 -35.30 -20.17
CA VAL A 559 -18.80 -36.17 -21.13
C VAL A 559 -17.80 -36.90 -22.01
N ARG A 560 -16.79 -36.19 -22.51
CA ARG A 560 -15.76 -36.73 -23.38
C ARG A 560 -14.49 -35.88 -23.32
N VAL A 561 -13.35 -36.55 -23.29
CA VAL A 561 -12.02 -35.91 -23.41
C VAL A 561 -11.23 -36.65 -24.47
N ASN A 562 -10.62 -35.91 -25.35
CA ASN A 562 -9.61 -36.39 -26.31
C ASN A 562 -8.53 -35.29 -26.53
N LYS A 563 -7.52 -35.59 -27.35
CA LYS A 563 -6.41 -34.64 -27.59
C LYS A 563 -6.84 -33.32 -28.25
N THR A 564 -8.03 -33.29 -28.87
CA THR A 564 -8.52 -32.07 -29.56
C THR A 564 -9.59 -31.34 -28.79
N ASN A 565 -10.52 -32.06 -28.16
CA ASN A 565 -11.68 -31.45 -27.50
C ASN A 565 -12.03 -32.11 -26.18
N THR A 566 -12.39 -31.27 -25.20
CA THR A 566 -13.00 -31.65 -23.94
C THR A 566 -14.46 -31.18 -23.93
N VAL A 567 -15.40 -32.12 -23.72
CA VAL A 567 -16.83 -31.81 -23.65
C VAL A 567 -17.31 -31.99 -22.21
N ILE A 568 -17.88 -30.94 -21.66
CA ILE A 568 -18.41 -30.89 -20.28
C ILE A 568 -19.86 -30.43 -20.30
N ARG A 569 -20.70 -31.01 -19.46
CA ARG A 569 -22.14 -30.74 -19.36
C ARG A 569 -22.47 -30.15 -18.00
N ASP A 570 -23.18 -29.06 -17.99
CA ASP A 570 -23.83 -28.47 -16.81
C ASP A 570 -24.98 -29.41 -16.38
N VAL A 571 -24.92 -29.92 -15.14
CA VAL A 571 -25.90 -30.94 -14.65
C VAL A 571 -27.27 -30.30 -14.46
N ALA A 572 -27.36 -29.04 -14.09
CA ALA A 572 -28.61 -28.34 -13.78
C ALA A 572 -29.45 -28.04 -15.04
N ASN A 573 -28.81 -27.52 -16.10
CA ASN A 573 -29.51 -27.10 -17.31
C ASN A 573 -29.27 -28.02 -18.53
N ARG A 574 -28.46 -29.07 -18.39
CA ARG A 574 -28.05 -30.04 -19.42
C ARG A 574 -27.33 -29.44 -20.63
N GLN A 575 -26.86 -28.21 -20.54
CA GLN A 575 -26.11 -27.52 -21.59
C GLN A 575 -24.70 -28.12 -21.70
N GLU A 576 -24.25 -28.40 -22.94
CA GLU A 576 -22.92 -28.91 -23.21
C GLU A 576 -22.02 -27.75 -23.69
N PHE A 577 -20.78 -27.82 -23.25
CA PHE A 577 -19.71 -26.90 -23.62
C PHE A 577 -18.57 -27.72 -24.20
N THR A 578 -18.13 -27.35 -25.40
CA THR A 578 -16.96 -27.93 -26.04
C THR A 578 -15.80 -26.95 -25.99
N ILE A 579 -14.71 -27.37 -25.39
CA ILE A 579 -13.50 -26.56 -25.18
C ILE A 579 -12.36 -27.29 -25.89
N ALA A 580 -11.55 -26.58 -26.65
CA ALA A 580 -10.34 -27.16 -27.22
C ALA A 580 -9.41 -27.58 -26.06
N THR A 581 -8.94 -28.82 -26.07
CA THR A 581 -8.12 -29.38 -24.98
C THR A 581 -6.77 -28.66 -24.92
N HIS A 582 -6.25 -28.18 -26.06
CA HIS A 582 -5.04 -27.39 -26.13
C HIS A 582 -5.21 -26.02 -25.45
N ASP A 583 -6.33 -25.33 -25.63
CA ASP A 583 -6.61 -24.05 -25.01
C ASP A 583 -6.72 -24.16 -23.46
N LEU A 584 -7.28 -25.28 -22.96
CA LEU A 584 -7.26 -25.61 -21.53
C LEU A 584 -5.84 -25.83 -21.01
N TYR A 585 -5.00 -26.48 -21.82
CA TYR A 585 -3.60 -26.74 -21.46
C TYR A 585 -2.77 -25.46 -21.45
N GLU A 586 -2.95 -24.59 -22.45
CA GLU A 586 -2.32 -23.26 -22.49
C GLU A 586 -2.72 -22.41 -21.26
N ALA A 587 -4.00 -22.40 -20.92
CA ALA A 587 -4.46 -21.74 -19.71
C ALA A 587 -3.80 -22.34 -18.45
N HIS A 588 -3.64 -23.65 -18.36
CA HIS A 588 -2.94 -24.31 -17.27
C HIS A 588 -1.46 -23.92 -17.16
N LEU A 589 -0.77 -23.77 -18.30
CA LEU A 589 0.65 -23.40 -18.31
C LEU A 589 0.90 -21.93 -17.94
N ASN A 590 -0.03 -21.06 -18.28
CA ASN A 590 0.16 -19.60 -18.19
C ASN A 590 -0.49 -18.97 -16.95
N LEU A 591 -1.50 -19.63 -16.36
CA LEU A 591 -2.19 -19.09 -15.19
C LEU A 591 -1.57 -19.66 -13.90
N ALA A 592 -1.27 -18.76 -12.95
CA ALA A 592 -0.85 -19.15 -11.62
C ALA A 592 -2.00 -19.83 -10.85
N GLU A 593 -1.67 -20.64 -9.83
CA GLU A 593 -2.66 -21.42 -9.05
C GLU A 593 -3.82 -20.60 -8.47
N ASN A 594 -3.61 -19.31 -8.23
CA ASN A 594 -4.60 -18.41 -7.66
C ASN A 594 -5.45 -17.69 -8.72
N GLU A 595 -5.10 -17.77 -10.00
CA GLU A 595 -5.69 -16.99 -11.09
C GLU A 595 -6.71 -17.78 -11.93
N ILE A 596 -7.15 -18.95 -11.50
CA ILE A 596 -8.23 -19.69 -12.19
C ILE A 596 -9.58 -19.04 -11.89
N GLN A 597 -9.67 -17.75 -12.18
CA GLN A 597 -10.92 -17.01 -12.22
C GLN A 597 -11.56 -17.17 -13.60
N VAL A 598 -12.89 -17.10 -13.63
CA VAL A 598 -13.63 -17.20 -14.89
C VAL A 598 -13.21 -16.14 -15.89
N SER A 599 -12.90 -14.93 -15.42
CA SER A 599 -12.41 -13.82 -16.24
C SER A 599 -11.03 -14.08 -16.85
N ALA A 600 -10.08 -14.59 -16.06
CA ALA A 600 -8.73 -14.90 -16.53
C ALA A 600 -8.69 -16.05 -17.56
N LEU A 601 -9.69 -16.90 -17.59
CA LEU A 601 -9.81 -18.00 -18.55
C LEU A 601 -10.46 -17.60 -19.88
N ALA A 602 -11.21 -16.51 -19.89
CA ALA A 602 -11.95 -16.06 -21.06
C ALA A 602 -11.07 -15.81 -22.31
N PRO A 603 -9.83 -15.25 -22.21
CA PRO A 603 -8.94 -15.10 -23.34
C PRO A 603 -8.53 -16.41 -24.00
N TYR A 604 -8.38 -17.49 -23.22
CA TYR A 604 -7.94 -18.80 -23.74
C TYR A 604 -9.08 -19.60 -24.34
N VAL A 605 -10.18 -19.73 -23.63
CA VAL A 605 -11.26 -20.67 -23.96
C VAL A 605 -12.55 -19.99 -24.44
N GLY A 606 -12.58 -18.67 -24.50
CA GLY A 606 -13.75 -17.85 -24.80
C GLY A 606 -14.72 -17.72 -23.63
N ARG A 607 -15.42 -16.56 -23.54
CA ARG A 607 -16.32 -16.22 -22.42
C ARG A 607 -17.37 -17.27 -22.12
N LYS A 608 -17.93 -17.91 -23.14
CA LYS A 608 -18.96 -18.95 -22.96
C LYS A 608 -18.45 -20.18 -22.22
N ASN A 609 -17.20 -20.53 -22.43
CA ASN A 609 -16.56 -21.72 -21.90
C ASN A 609 -15.82 -21.49 -20.58
N ALA A 610 -15.58 -20.24 -20.21
CA ALA A 610 -14.69 -19.87 -19.10
C ALA A 610 -15.12 -20.46 -17.75
N SER A 611 -16.42 -20.51 -17.45
CA SER A 611 -16.95 -21.12 -16.22
C SER A 611 -16.74 -22.63 -16.18
N ALA A 612 -16.92 -23.31 -17.32
CA ALA A 612 -16.69 -24.75 -17.45
C ALA A 612 -15.19 -25.09 -17.35
N ALA A 613 -14.34 -24.27 -17.99
CA ALA A 613 -12.88 -24.39 -17.91
C ALA A 613 -12.36 -24.17 -16.48
N SER A 614 -12.89 -23.18 -15.78
CA SER A 614 -12.55 -22.93 -14.36
C SER A 614 -12.86 -24.14 -13.48
N ALA A 615 -14.02 -24.75 -13.66
CA ALA A 615 -14.38 -25.96 -12.92
C ALA A 615 -13.46 -27.14 -13.24
N LEU A 616 -13.08 -27.32 -14.51
CA LEU A 616 -12.15 -28.38 -14.94
C LEU A 616 -10.76 -28.17 -14.31
N LEU A 617 -10.15 -27.02 -14.51
CA LEU A 617 -8.80 -26.75 -14.01
C LEU A 617 -8.73 -26.81 -12.49
N TYR A 618 -9.74 -26.29 -11.80
CA TYR A 618 -9.83 -26.35 -10.34
C TYR A 618 -9.81 -27.78 -9.77
N ASN A 619 -10.51 -28.73 -10.42
CA ASN A 619 -10.64 -30.08 -9.90
C ASN A 619 -9.55 -31.04 -10.40
N VAL A 620 -9.07 -30.83 -11.63
CA VAL A 620 -8.26 -31.83 -12.35
C VAL A 620 -6.77 -31.61 -12.14
N VAL A 621 -6.31 -30.39 -11.98
CA VAL A 621 -4.87 -30.07 -11.92
C VAL A 621 -4.35 -30.00 -10.47
N GLY A 622 -5.12 -30.47 -9.50
CA GLY A 622 -4.69 -30.50 -8.08
C GLY A 622 -4.77 -29.17 -7.34
N GLN A 623 -5.08 -28.09 -8.04
CA GLN A 623 -5.20 -26.74 -7.45
C GLN A 623 -6.32 -26.66 -6.40
N GLY A 624 -7.41 -27.41 -6.61
CA GLY A 624 -8.46 -27.57 -5.61
C GLY A 624 -8.04 -28.40 -4.40
N GLN A 625 -7.11 -29.33 -4.57
CA GLN A 625 -6.58 -30.15 -3.47
C GLN A 625 -5.60 -29.36 -2.60
N ALA A 626 -4.73 -28.55 -3.19
CA ALA A 626 -3.83 -27.65 -2.46
C ALA A 626 -4.61 -26.62 -1.63
N TYR A 627 -5.62 -25.99 -2.22
CA TYR A 627 -6.50 -25.06 -1.50
C TYR A 627 -7.28 -25.75 -0.38
N ASN A 628 -7.82 -26.94 -0.61
CA ASN A 628 -8.52 -27.70 0.41
C ASN A 628 -7.57 -28.22 1.51
N ALA A 629 -6.33 -28.55 1.18
CA ALA A 629 -5.30 -28.93 2.14
C ALA A 629 -4.90 -27.74 3.00
N MET A 630 -4.68 -26.55 2.42
CA MET A 630 -4.44 -25.32 3.17
C MET A 630 -5.62 -24.93 4.07
N ARG A 631 -6.84 -25.04 3.58
CA ARG A 631 -8.06 -24.76 4.37
C ARG A 631 -8.27 -25.77 5.49
N LYS A 632 -7.92 -27.04 5.27
CA LYS A 632 -7.92 -28.09 6.30
C LYS A 632 -6.83 -27.84 7.32
N TYR A 633 -5.61 -27.50 6.89
CA TYR A 633 -4.49 -27.15 7.76
C TYR A 633 -4.80 -25.91 8.61
N ALA A 634 -5.31 -24.86 8.01
CA ALA A 634 -5.75 -23.67 8.75
C ALA A 634 -6.83 -24.02 9.79
N ARG A 635 -7.83 -24.83 9.43
CA ARG A 635 -8.85 -25.29 10.38
C ARG A 635 -8.30 -26.15 11.50
N GLU A 636 -7.37 -27.04 11.21
CA GLU A 636 -6.70 -27.89 12.22
C GLU A 636 -5.77 -27.07 13.11
N PHE A 637 -5.03 -26.12 12.55
CA PHE A 637 -4.21 -25.17 13.28
C PHE A 637 -5.04 -24.35 14.27
N PHE A 638 -6.13 -23.72 13.83
CA PHE A 638 -7.03 -22.97 14.71
C PHE A 638 -7.80 -23.86 15.71
N LYS A 639 -8.05 -25.11 15.37
CA LYS A 639 -8.67 -26.06 16.30
C LYS A 639 -7.71 -26.51 17.40
N ASN A 640 -6.42 -26.61 17.10
CA ASN A 640 -5.38 -26.94 18.07
C ASN A 640 -5.01 -25.76 18.96
N LEU A 641 -5.06 -24.53 18.43
CA LEU A 641 -4.94 -23.29 19.24
C LEU A 641 -6.08 -23.15 20.27
N LYS A 642 -7.30 -23.61 19.95
CA LYS A 642 -8.42 -23.59 20.91
C LYS A 642 -8.37 -24.70 21.95
N ARG A 643 -7.49 -25.70 21.81
CA ARG A 643 -7.36 -26.84 22.75
C ARG A 643 -6.16 -26.71 23.71
N LYS A 644 -5.27 -25.77 23.50
CA LYS A 644 -4.22 -25.36 24.44
C LYS A 644 -4.64 -24.09 25.19
#